data_9fcf1554ad7dd40d3380798744c96bc0
#
_entry.id   9fcf1554ad7dd40d3380798744c96bc0
#
_cell.length_a   1.000
_cell.length_b   1.000
_cell.length_c   1.000
_cell.angle_alpha   90.00
_cell.angle_beta   90.00
_cell.angle_gamma   90.00
#
_symmetry.space_group_name_H-M   'P 1'
#
loop_
_entity.id
_entity.type
_entity.pdbx_description
1 polymer ?
#
loop_
_entity_poly.entity_id
_entity_poly.type
_entity_poly.pdbx_seq_one_letter_code
_entity_poly.pdbx_strand_id
1 'polypeptide(L)'
;MFDRFTDRARRVIVLAQDEARMLNHSYIGTEHLLLGLIHEGEGVAAKALESLGLSLEQVRAQVEETIGQGQQAPSGHIPFTPRAKKVLEFSMREALQLNHPYIGTEHILLGLVREGEGVAAQVLIKLGADLSRVRTQVLQMLSGYQGTQAATAGAPEAGPSPSAATILDQFGRNLTQAARENKLDPVIGREKEIERVMTVLSRRTKNNPVLIGEPGVGKTAVVEGLAQAIVRGDVPETLRDKQIYTLDLGALVAGSRYRGDFEERLKKVLKEIKTRGDIALFIDEIHTLVGAGAAEGAIDAASILKPMLARGELQTIGATTLDEYRKHIEKDAALERRFQPIQVAEPSIAMTIDILRGLRDRYEAHHRITITDGALTAAAQLADRYISDRFLPDKAIDLIDEAGARLRIRRMTAPPDLREFDDKIAGVRSQKEAAIDAQDFELAARLRDDERKLVLARQEKEEAWKIGDQDIPAEVDEEAIAEVLSSATGIPVFKLTEEESSRLLHMEDEIAKRYVGQTDAVKALSRSIRRTRAGLKDPKRPSDSFIFAGPSGVGKTELTKALTEFLFGDEDALITLDMSEYSEKHTASRLFGSPPGFVGYEEGGQLTEKVRRRPFSVVLFDEIEKAHPDIFNSLLQILDEGRLTDAQGRVVDFKNTVIVMTTNLGTRDISKSVNLGFSQANDTESSYDKMKAKVSDELKQHFRPEFLNRVDEIVVFHQLSTEDIERIVDLMIAEIDKRLQDKDMGIELTPAAKALVAKRGFDPMLGARPLRRAIQRDIEDMIAEKILFADIHPGEIVLVDAGEDPSVEPFTFRGVPKGQLPDTPAIAGLGQGA
;
A
#
# COMPACT_ATOMS: atom_id res chain seq x y z
N MET A 1 -22.03 13.58 18.35
CA MET A 1 -21.60 13.99 19.72
C MET A 1 -20.84 12.88 20.45
N PHE A 2 -21.22 11.60 20.25
CA PHE A 2 -20.61 10.46 20.94
C PHE A 2 -19.33 9.90 20.32
N ASP A 3 -18.89 10.40 19.17
CA ASP A 3 -17.71 9.91 18.45
C ASP A 3 -16.37 10.10 19.18
N ARG A 4 -16.33 11.08 20.07
CA ARG A 4 -15.16 11.39 20.89
C ARG A 4 -15.15 10.72 22.26
N PHE A 5 -16.19 9.96 22.61
CA PHE A 5 -16.26 9.25 23.88
C PHE A 5 -15.44 7.95 23.82
N THR A 6 -14.65 7.70 24.85
CA THR A 6 -13.99 6.41 25.03
C THR A 6 -15.03 5.29 25.21
N ASP A 7 -14.64 4.04 24.94
CA ASP A 7 -15.55 2.90 25.13
C ASP A 7 -16.08 2.79 26.57
N ARG A 8 -15.22 3.11 27.56
CA ARG A 8 -15.66 3.18 28.96
C ARG A 8 -16.67 4.30 29.20
N ALA A 9 -16.46 5.47 28.64
CA ALA A 9 -17.40 6.58 28.76
C ALA A 9 -18.75 6.27 28.06
N ARG A 10 -18.74 5.53 26.96
CA ARG A 10 -19.96 5.01 26.31
C ARG A 10 -20.68 3.99 27.21
N ARG A 11 -19.91 3.10 27.85
CA ARG A 11 -20.43 2.11 28.79
C ARG A 11 -21.12 2.79 29.98
N VAL A 12 -20.56 3.88 30.51
CA VAL A 12 -21.21 4.69 31.59
C VAL A 12 -22.60 5.16 31.18
N ILE A 13 -22.77 5.59 29.92
CA ILE A 13 -24.09 6.05 29.45
C ILE A 13 -25.08 4.90 29.38
N VAL A 14 -24.66 3.71 28.96
CA VAL A 14 -25.49 2.50 28.92
C VAL A 14 -25.86 2.09 30.34
N LEU A 15 -24.88 2.04 31.25
CA LEU A 15 -25.12 1.73 32.66
C LEU A 15 -26.05 2.77 33.34
N ALA A 16 -25.93 4.06 33.01
CA ALA A 16 -26.86 5.08 33.48
C ALA A 16 -28.29 4.85 33.00
N GLN A 17 -28.47 4.32 31.79
CA GLN A 17 -29.80 3.94 31.28
C GLN A 17 -30.36 2.72 32.01
N ASP A 18 -29.50 1.74 32.33
CA ASP A 18 -29.92 0.56 33.08
C ASP A 18 -30.26 0.92 34.54
N GLU A 19 -29.53 1.80 35.20
CA GLU A 19 -29.86 2.31 36.54
C GLU A 19 -31.16 3.09 36.51
N ALA A 20 -31.44 3.90 35.47
CA ALA A 20 -32.74 4.57 35.34
C ALA A 20 -33.91 3.58 35.20
N ARG A 21 -33.69 2.44 34.48
CA ARG A 21 -34.69 1.38 34.38
C ARG A 21 -34.92 0.67 35.71
N MET A 22 -33.85 0.37 36.44
CA MET A 22 -33.98 -0.29 37.77
C MET A 22 -34.77 0.56 38.77
N LEU A 23 -34.60 1.88 38.71
CA LEU A 23 -35.32 2.84 39.54
C LEU A 23 -36.70 3.20 38.96
N ASN A 24 -37.15 2.61 37.85
CA ASN A 24 -38.40 2.89 37.15
C ASN A 24 -38.54 4.36 36.71
N HIS A 25 -37.46 5.05 36.38
CA HIS A 25 -37.51 6.45 35.93
C HIS A 25 -37.64 6.53 34.40
N SER A 26 -38.54 7.40 33.92
CA SER A 26 -38.73 7.63 32.46
C SER A 26 -37.72 8.61 31.83
N TYR A 27 -36.68 8.98 32.55
CA TYR A 27 -35.64 9.93 32.13
C TYR A 27 -34.26 9.53 32.69
N ILE A 28 -33.19 9.94 31.98
CA ILE A 28 -31.82 9.82 32.46
C ILE A 28 -31.41 11.17 33.03
N GLY A 29 -31.27 11.26 34.36
CA GLY A 29 -30.83 12.45 35.07
C GLY A 29 -29.35 12.41 35.42
N THR A 30 -28.89 13.46 36.15
CA THR A 30 -27.49 13.55 36.61
C THR A 30 -27.15 12.45 37.61
N GLU A 31 -28.09 12.01 38.44
CA GLU A 31 -28.01 10.91 39.40
C GLU A 31 -27.69 9.56 38.70
N HIS A 32 -28.38 9.32 37.59
CA HIS A 32 -28.13 8.07 36.82
C HIS A 32 -26.75 8.07 36.18
N LEU A 33 -26.27 9.25 35.74
CA LEU A 33 -24.88 9.37 35.26
C LEU A 33 -23.88 9.11 36.37
N LEU A 34 -24.13 9.56 37.59
CA LEU A 34 -23.29 9.28 38.77
C LEU A 34 -23.26 7.79 39.08
N LEU A 35 -24.43 7.13 39.12
CA LEU A 35 -24.57 5.70 39.36
C LEU A 35 -23.82 4.91 38.27
N GLY A 36 -23.98 5.27 37.00
CA GLY A 36 -23.28 4.65 35.89
C GLY A 36 -21.76 4.79 35.95
N LEU A 37 -21.24 5.93 36.46
CA LEU A 37 -19.80 6.15 36.68
C LEU A 37 -19.22 5.23 37.74
N ILE A 38 -19.95 5.01 38.85
CA ILE A 38 -19.53 4.13 39.95
C ILE A 38 -19.66 2.65 39.53
N HIS A 39 -20.75 2.31 38.82
CA HIS A 39 -21.02 0.96 38.34
C HIS A 39 -19.98 0.46 37.33
N GLU A 40 -19.41 1.34 36.50
CA GLU A 40 -18.34 1.00 35.58
C GLU A 40 -17.08 0.46 36.27
N GLY A 41 -16.75 0.96 37.46
CA GLY A 41 -15.82 0.37 38.42
C GLY A 41 -14.31 0.53 38.08
N GLU A 42 -13.93 0.54 36.81
CA GLU A 42 -12.50 0.52 36.39
C GLU A 42 -11.98 1.89 35.94
N GLY A 43 -12.85 2.86 35.71
CA GLY A 43 -12.47 4.19 35.23
C GLY A 43 -11.86 5.08 36.31
N VAL A 44 -11.18 6.14 35.87
CA VAL A 44 -10.59 7.14 36.79
C VAL A 44 -11.67 7.76 37.68
N ALA A 45 -12.87 7.98 37.16
CA ALA A 45 -13.99 8.51 37.92
C ALA A 45 -14.42 7.58 39.04
N ALA A 46 -14.58 6.28 38.77
CA ALA A 46 -14.98 5.29 39.78
C ALA A 46 -13.93 5.20 40.91
N LYS A 47 -12.65 5.13 40.54
CA LYS A 47 -11.55 5.10 41.51
C LYS A 47 -11.43 6.38 42.34
N ALA A 48 -11.71 7.53 41.75
CA ALA A 48 -11.74 8.79 42.49
C ALA A 48 -12.88 8.84 43.51
N LEU A 49 -14.04 8.35 43.15
CA LEU A 49 -15.22 8.28 44.04
C LEU A 49 -15.01 7.23 45.14
N GLU A 50 -14.45 6.07 44.81
CA GLU A 50 -14.08 5.01 45.77
C GLU A 50 -13.03 5.49 46.78
N SER A 51 -12.02 6.25 46.35
CA SER A 51 -11.00 6.82 47.24
C SER A 51 -11.56 7.85 48.23
N LEU A 52 -12.74 8.41 47.92
CA LEU A 52 -13.48 9.30 48.80
C LEU A 52 -14.49 8.54 49.69
N GLY A 53 -14.48 7.18 49.62
CA GLY A 53 -15.32 6.33 50.46
C GLY A 53 -16.76 6.17 49.94
N LEU A 54 -17.03 6.48 48.69
CA LEU A 54 -18.36 6.37 48.09
C LEU A 54 -18.53 4.99 47.40
N SER A 55 -19.50 4.20 47.86
CA SER A 55 -19.87 2.93 47.23
C SER A 55 -21.13 3.03 46.39
N LEU A 56 -21.31 2.14 45.42
CA LEU A 56 -22.50 2.09 44.54
C LEU A 56 -23.77 1.95 45.38
N GLU A 57 -23.77 1.10 46.41
CA GLU A 57 -24.93 0.86 47.28
C GLU A 57 -25.34 2.09 48.08
N GLN A 58 -24.34 2.81 48.61
CA GLN A 58 -24.62 4.05 49.40
C GLN A 58 -25.17 5.15 48.49
N VAL A 59 -24.62 5.32 47.30
CA VAL A 59 -25.11 6.34 46.33
C VAL A 59 -26.49 5.95 45.82
N ARG A 60 -26.76 4.66 45.54
CA ARG A 60 -28.08 4.21 45.12
C ARG A 60 -29.14 4.43 46.21
N ALA A 61 -28.88 4.04 47.46
CA ALA A 61 -29.75 4.29 48.57
C ALA A 61 -30.07 5.79 48.78
N GLN A 62 -29.04 6.65 48.65
CA GLN A 62 -29.22 8.09 48.79
C GLN A 62 -30.01 8.73 47.62
N VAL A 63 -29.88 8.17 46.39
CA VAL A 63 -30.67 8.56 45.21
C VAL A 63 -32.13 8.16 45.40
N GLU A 64 -32.40 6.94 45.88
CA GLU A 64 -33.78 6.48 46.21
C GLU A 64 -34.42 7.33 47.30
N GLU A 65 -33.68 7.70 48.34
CA GLU A 65 -34.18 8.59 49.42
C GLU A 65 -34.48 10.00 48.88
N THR A 66 -33.71 10.48 47.89
CA THR A 66 -33.81 11.86 47.39
C THR A 66 -34.94 12.02 46.35
N ILE A 67 -35.11 11.04 45.46
CA ILE A 67 -36.02 11.15 44.30
C ILE A 67 -37.17 10.14 44.41
N GLY A 68 -36.99 9.00 45.12
CA GLY A 68 -37.95 7.89 45.19
C GLY A 68 -37.84 6.96 43.98
N GLN A 69 -38.63 5.88 44.01
CA GLN A 69 -38.81 4.97 42.87
C GLN A 69 -39.99 5.39 41.99
N GLY A 70 -39.84 5.29 40.65
CA GLY A 70 -40.91 5.56 39.71
C GLY A 70 -42.03 4.52 39.79
N GLN A 71 -43.28 4.93 39.45
CA GLN A 71 -44.44 4.06 39.55
C GLN A 71 -44.61 3.04 38.40
N GLN A 72 -43.98 3.25 37.26
CA GLN A 72 -44.03 2.37 36.07
C GLN A 72 -42.70 2.20 35.42
N ALA A 73 -42.36 0.97 35.06
CA ALA A 73 -41.14 0.69 34.28
C ALA A 73 -41.22 1.33 32.88
N PRO A 74 -40.20 2.10 32.44
CA PRO A 74 -40.21 2.74 31.13
C PRO A 74 -40.11 1.72 29.98
N SER A 75 -41.02 1.83 28.99
CA SER A 75 -40.99 1.06 27.77
C SER A 75 -40.40 1.92 26.64
N GLY A 76 -39.22 1.52 26.12
CA GLY A 76 -38.56 2.20 24.98
C GLY A 76 -37.36 3.04 25.34
N HIS A 77 -37.02 3.99 24.46
CA HIS A 77 -35.88 4.87 24.61
C HIS A 77 -36.08 5.91 25.71
N ILE A 78 -35.19 5.97 26.70
CA ILE A 78 -35.28 6.88 27.84
C ILE A 78 -34.51 8.16 27.49
N PRO A 79 -35.19 9.37 27.49
CA PRO A 79 -34.54 10.63 27.14
C PRO A 79 -33.69 11.20 28.29
N PHE A 80 -32.62 11.93 27.92
CA PHE A 80 -31.82 12.69 28.89
C PHE A 80 -32.54 13.95 29.37
N THR A 81 -32.45 14.25 30.68
CA THR A 81 -32.88 15.53 31.20
C THR A 81 -32.04 16.68 30.63
N PRO A 82 -32.57 17.95 30.63
CA PRO A 82 -31.80 19.11 30.23
C PRO A 82 -30.47 19.27 31.00
N ARG A 83 -30.48 18.94 32.31
CA ARG A 83 -29.29 18.99 33.16
C ARG A 83 -28.28 17.87 32.79
N ALA A 84 -28.70 16.65 32.51
CA ALA A 84 -27.84 15.58 32.08
C ALA A 84 -27.18 15.89 30.72
N LYS A 85 -27.90 16.51 29.77
CA LYS A 85 -27.35 17.01 28.52
C LYS A 85 -26.26 18.07 28.77
N LYS A 86 -26.52 19.00 29.72
CA LYS A 86 -25.55 20.03 30.11
C LYS A 86 -24.27 19.44 30.73
N VAL A 87 -24.41 18.38 31.52
CA VAL A 87 -23.24 17.61 32.04
C VAL A 87 -22.41 17.07 30.91
N LEU A 88 -23.00 16.47 29.87
CA LEU A 88 -22.25 15.94 28.71
C LEU A 88 -21.58 17.05 27.90
N GLU A 89 -22.19 18.23 27.78
CA GLU A 89 -21.56 19.43 27.20
C GLU A 89 -20.37 19.90 28.03
N PHE A 90 -20.52 19.93 29.36
CA PHE A 90 -19.43 20.30 30.26
C PHE A 90 -18.28 19.28 30.21
N SER A 91 -18.60 18.01 30.09
CA SER A 91 -17.58 16.97 29.92
C SER A 91 -16.68 17.21 28.69
N MET A 92 -17.30 17.64 27.58
CA MET A 92 -16.55 18.03 26.36
C MET A 92 -15.67 19.28 26.60
N ARG A 93 -16.18 20.28 27.35
CA ARG A 93 -15.40 21.47 27.70
C ARG A 93 -14.25 21.16 28.64
N GLU A 94 -14.44 20.29 29.63
CA GLU A 94 -13.36 19.85 30.55
C GLU A 94 -12.30 19.06 29.79
N ALA A 95 -12.67 18.16 28.84
CA ALA A 95 -11.72 17.46 27.98
C ALA A 95 -10.87 18.43 27.15
N LEU A 96 -11.50 19.48 26.58
CA LEU A 96 -10.79 20.53 25.84
C LEU A 96 -9.88 21.37 26.74
N GLN A 97 -10.30 21.69 27.97
CA GLN A 97 -9.48 22.43 28.94
C GLN A 97 -8.25 21.62 29.42
N LEU A 98 -8.40 20.30 29.53
CA LEU A 98 -7.33 19.37 29.87
C LEU A 98 -6.49 18.95 28.65
N ASN A 99 -6.81 19.49 27.47
CA ASN A 99 -6.12 19.19 26.20
C ASN A 99 -6.16 17.71 25.81
N HIS A 100 -7.27 17.00 26.16
CA HIS A 100 -7.47 15.60 25.80
C HIS A 100 -8.25 15.49 24.49
N PRO A 101 -7.83 14.64 23.51
CA PRO A 101 -8.55 14.46 22.26
C PRO A 101 -9.81 13.58 22.41
N TYR A 102 -10.01 12.96 23.57
CA TYR A 102 -11.11 12.05 23.91
C TYR A 102 -11.88 12.50 25.16
N ILE A 103 -13.10 11.99 25.31
CA ILE A 103 -13.94 12.20 26.51
C ILE A 103 -13.98 10.89 27.29
N GLY A 104 -13.25 10.79 28.40
CA GLY A 104 -13.23 9.66 29.32
C GLY A 104 -14.21 9.81 30.48
N THR A 105 -14.25 8.79 31.36
CA THR A 105 -15.10 8.78 32.58
C THR A 105 -14.79 9.95 33.50
N GLU A 106 -13.52 10.33 33.63
CA GLU A 106 -13.03 11.49 34.40
C GLU A 106 -13.67 12.80 33.93
N HIS A 107 -13.84 12.98 32.63
CA HIS A 107 -14.42 14.19 32.06
C HIS A 107 -15.93 14.26 32.32
N ILE A 108 -16.64 13.11 32.38
CA ILE A 108 -18.04 13.03 32.74
C ILE A 108 -18.22 13.44 34.23
N LEU A 109 -17.36 12.93 35.11
CA LEU A 109 -17.38 13.29 36.53
C LEU A 109 -17.05 14.78 36.75
N LEU A 110 -16.04 15.33 36.04
CA LEU A 110 -15.74 16.76 36.09
C LEU A 110 -16.88 17.63 35.57
N GLY A 111 -17.55 17.18 34.48
CA GLY A 111 -18.76 17.84 33.98
C GLY A 111 -19.92 17.85 34.98
N LEU A 112 -20.08 16.77 35.75
CA LEU A 112 -21.07 16.59 36.76
C LEU A 112 -20.80 17.50 37.98
N VAL A 113 -19.55 17.56 38.42
CA VAL A 113 -19.07 18.47 39.47
C VAL A 113 -19.24 19.94 39.06
N ARG A 114 -19.01 20.27 37.80
CA ARG A 114 -19.14 21.64 37.26
C ARG A 114 -20.57 22.08 37.12
N GLU A 115 -21.52 21.17 36.83
CA GLU A 115 -22.94 21.49 36.81
C GLU A 115 -23.46 21.90 38.21
N GLY A 116 -23.04 21.17 39.25
CA GLY A 116 -23.08 21.56 40.67
C GLY A 116 -24.49 21.71 41.32
N GLU A 117 -25.55 21.78 40.56
CA GLU A 117 -26.93 22.00 41.07
C GLU A 117 -27.83 20.77 40.88
N GLY A 118 -27.35 19.73 40.16
CA GLY A 118 -28.11 18.51 39.90
C GLY A 118 -28.26 17.62 41.12
N VAL A 119 -29.13 16.61 41.01
CA VAL A 119 -29.34 15.62 42.07
C VAL A 119 -28.04 14.88 42.42
N ALA A 120 -27.22 14.58 41.42
CA ALA A 120 -25.89 13.98 41.64
C ALA A 120 -25.01 14.82 42.58
N ALA A 121 -24.97 16.14 42.39
CA ALA A 121 -24.18 17.03 43.24
C ALA A 121 -24.75 17.07 44.68
N GLN A 122 -26.07 17.07 44.84
CA GLN A 122 -26.74 17.03 46.16
C GLN A 122 -26.44 15.71 46.88
N VAL A 123 -26.48 14.59 46.18
CA VAL A 123 -26.16 13.25 46.71
C VAL A 123 -24.69 13.20 47.16
N LEU A 124 -23.76 13.70 46.35
CA LEU A 124 -22.33 13.78 46.71
C LEU A 124 -22.11 14.59 47.99
N ILE A 125 -22.75 15.76 48.10
CA ILE A 125 -22.63 16.62 49.27
C ILE A 125 -23.25 15.97 50.52
N LYS A 126 -24.40 15.33 50.41
CA LYS A 126 -25.04 14.61 51.53
C LYS A 126 -24.20 13.45 52.03
N LEU A 127 -23.47 12.76 51.13
CA LEU A 127 -22.53 11.67 51.47
C LEU A 127 -21.18 12.20 51.96
N GLY A 128 -21.00 13.51 52.16
CA GLY A 128 -19.82 14.12 52.71
C GLY A 128 -18.69 14.36 51.70
N ALA A 129 -18.95 14.20 50.40
CA ALA A 129 -17.98 14.49 49.35
C ALA A 129 -18.20 15.92 48.83
N ASP A 130 -17.34 16.84 49.24
CA ASP A 130 -17.28 18.19 48.68
C ASP A 130 -16.89 18.17 47.21
N LEU A 131 -17.64 18.87 46.36
CA LEU A 131 -17.44 18.94 44.92
C LEU A 131 -16.04 19.45 44.55
N SER A 132 -15.49 20.41 45.30
CA SER A 132 -14.13 20.90 45.11
C SER A 132 -13.10 19.82 45.42
N ARG A 133 -13.36 18.98 46.41
CA ARG A 133 -12.49 17.85 46.77
C ARG A 133 -12.54 16.72 45.72
N VAL A 134 -13.72 16.42 45.19
CA VAL A 134 -13.89 15.47 44.08
C VAL A 134 -13.09 15.95 42.85
N ARG A 135 -13.22 17.25 42.50
CA ARG A 135 -12.45 17.84 41.38
C ARG A 135 -10.94 17.71 41.57
N THR A 136 -10.46 18.08 42.75
CA THR A 136 -9.03 17.98 43.10
C THR A 136 -8.51 16.56 43.01
N GLN A 137 -9.29 15.59 43.51
CA GLN A 137 -8.95 14.18 43.50
C GLN A 137 -8.86 13.63 42.07
N VAL A 138 -9.82 13.96 41.22
CA VAL A 138 -9.79 13.58 39.78
C VAL A 138 -8.58 14.19 39.08
N LEU A 139 -8.30 15.48 39.28
CA LEU A 139 -7.14 16.14 38.67
C LEU A 139 -5.81 15.58 39.21
N GLN A 140 -5.75 15.21 40.49
CA GLN A 140 -4.58 14.57 41.07
C GLN A 140 -4.36 13.15 40.51
N MET A 141 -5.43 12.37 40.31
CA MET A 141 -5.34 11.06 39.65
C MET A 141 -4.96 11.19 38.18
N LEU A 142 -5.47 12.17 37.46
CA LEU A 142 -5.09 12.42 36.06
C LEU A 142 -3.61 12.83 35.97
N SER A 143 -3.10 13.64 36.88
CA SER A 143 -1.67 13.97 36.95
C SER A 143 -0.83 12.79 37.38
N GLY A 144 -1.37 11.85 38.16
CA GLY A 144 -0.73 10.60 38.58
C GLY A 144 -0.82 9.47 37.54
N TYR A 145 -1.81 9.46 36.65
CA TYR A 145 -1.98 8.49 35.56
C TYR A 145 -1.09 8.78 34.33
N GLN A 146 -0.48 9.96 34.27
CA GLN A 146 0.66 10.19 33.36
C GLN A 146 1.96 9.57 33.86
N GLY A 147 1.95 8.89 34.99
CA GLY A 147 3.09 8.15 35.56
C GLY A 147 2.65 7.23 36.68
N THR A 148 2.19 6.02 36.39
CA THR A 148 2.48 4.80 37.18
C THR A 148 1.48 3.69 36.89
N GLN A 149 1.92 2.66 36.20
CA GLN A 149 1.62 1.27 36.59
C GLN A 149 2.81 0.82 37.44
N ALA A 150 2.51 0.41 38.66
CA ALA A 150 3.21 -0.45 39.57
C ALA A 150 3.50 0.18 40.96
N ALA A 151 2.88 -0.35 42.00
CA ALA A 151 3.59 -0.97 43.11
C ALA A 151 2.63 -1.35 44.23
N THR A 152 2.59 -2.63 44.56
CA THR A 152 2.07 -3.16 45.83
C THR A 152 3.24 -3.57 46.71
N ALA A 153 3.21 -3.06 47.98
CA ALA A 153 3.66 -3.62 49.23
C ALA A 153 5.13 -3.76 49.58
N GLY A 154 5.52 -3.14 50.68
CA GLY A 154 6.62 -3.51 51.57
C GLY A 154 7.56 -2.35 51.93
N ALA A 155 7.35 -1.70 53.10
CA ALA A 155 8.30 -0.77 53.73
C ALA A 155 9.24 -1.58 54.67
N PRO A 156 10.34 -1.01 55.28
CA PRO A 156 11.05 0.24 54.98
C PRO A 156 12.59 0.11 54.96
N GLU A 157 13.29 0.98 54.26
CA GLU A 157 14.56 1.55 54.73
C GLU A 157 15.00 2.71 53.82
N ALA A 158 15.58 3.73 54.43
CA ALA A 158 15.90 5.01 53.85
C ALA A 158 17.00 4.93 52.76
N GLY A 159 16.64 5.32 51.53
CA GLY A 159 17.53 5.62 50.40
C GLY A 159 16.97 6.80 49.62
N PRO A 160 17.75 7.55 48.83
CA PRO A 160 17.43 8.89 48.37
C PRO A 160 16.17 8.94 47.46
N SER A 161 15.40 10.01 47.58
CA SER A 161 14.13 10.36 46.96
C SER A 161 14.00 9.90 45.51
N PRO A 162 12.82 9.37 45.06
CA PRO A 162 12.55 9.15 43.65
C PRO A 162 12.51 10.51 42.95
N SER A 163 13.40 10.69 41.98
CA SER A 163 13.53 11.86 41.13
C SER A 163 12.19 12.21 40.47
N ALA A 164 11.78 13.47 40.63
CA ALA A 164 10.73 14.06 39.83
C ALA A 164 10.97 13.72 38.33
N ALA A 165 9.92 13.35 37.58
CA ALA A 165 10.00 13.09 36.16
C ALA A 165 10.83 14.20 35.51
N THR A 166 11.93 13.82 34.86
CA THR A 166 12.89 14.80 34.36
C THR A 166 12.29 15.46 33.11
N ILE A 167 12.69 16.69 32.79
CA ILE A 167 12.23 17.38 31.56
C ILE A 167 12.62 16.54 30.35
N LEU A 168 13.73 15.83 30.41
CA LEU A 168 14.18 14.93 29.36
C LEU A 168 13.18 13.77 29.09
N ASP A 169 12.56 13.21 30.13
CA ASP A 169 11.55 12.14 29.99
C ASP A 169 10.24 12.62 29.32
N GLN A 170 10.01 13.94 29.26
CA GLN A 170 8.85 14.51 28.56
C GLN A 170 9.07 14.63 27.04
N PHE A 171 10.34 14.75 26.59
CA PHE A 171 10.71 14.98 25.20
C PHE A 171 11.63 13.91 24.62
N GLY A 172 11.92 12.85 25.39
CA GLY A 172 12.79 11.77 24.99
C GLY A 172 12.40 10.43 25.58
N ARG A 173 12.87 9.36 24.95
CA ARG A 173 12.69 7.98 25.42
C ARG A 173 14.03 7.44 25.89
N ASN A 174 14.09 6.90 27.12
CA ASN A 174 15.26 6.23 27.63
C ASN A 174 15.40 4.81 27.05
N LEU A 175 16.29 4.62 26.08
CA LEU A 175 16.52 3.32 25.44
C LEU A 175 17.19 2.32 26.41
N THR A 176 18.07 2.77 27.28
CA THR A 176 18.71 1.90 28.27
C THR A 176 17.70 1.37 29.28
N GLN A 177 16.73 2.17 29.71
CA GLN A 177 15.63 1.72 30.54
C GLN A 177 14.73 0.74 29.82
N ALA A 178 14.37 1.03 28.55
CA ALA A 178 13.60 0.13 27.71
C ALA A 178 14.31 -1.22 27.48
N ALA A 179 15.65 -1.21 27.36
CA ALA A 179 16.46 -2.43 27.31
C ALA A 179 16.37 -3.27 28.60
N ARG A 180 16.41 -2.61 29.77
CA ARG A 180 16.24 -3.29 31.07
C ARG A 180 14.87 -3.93 31.22
N GLU A 181 13.84 -3.30 30.64
CA GLU A 181 12.47 -3.78 30.64
C GLU A 181 12.18 -4.80 29.53
N ASN A 182 13.17 -5.21 28.75
CA ASN A 182 13.06 -6.10 27.58
C ASN A 182 12.01 -5.63 26.53
N LYS A 183 11.85 -4.32 26.41
CA LYS A 183 10.91 -3.72 25.44
C LYS A 183 11.54 -3.45 24.07
N LEU A 184 12.86 -3.58 23.94
CA LEU A 184 13.59 -3.41 22.68
C LEU A 184 13.68 -4.72 21.92
N ASP A 185 13.65 -4.62 20.59
CA ASP A 185 13.84 -5.76 19.72
C ASP A 185 15.25 -6.33 19.79
N PRO A 186 15.44 -7.64 19.59
CA PRO A 186 16.77 -8.23 19.54
C PRO A 186 17.51 -7.71 18.31
N VAL A 187 18.76 -7.28 18.51
CA VAL A 187 19.61 -6.77 17.44
C VAL A 187 20.57 -7.87 17.01
N ILE A 188 20.53 -8.21 15.73
CA ILE A 188 21.28 -9.32 15.11
C ILE A 188 22.13 -8.79 13.95
N GLY A 189 23.39 -9.24 13.87
CA GLY A 189 24.27 -8.97 12.75
C GLY A 189 24.81 -7.55 12.66
N ARG A 190 24.78 -6.79 13.77
CA ARG A 190 25.28 -5.40 13.85
C ARG A 190 26.42 -5.22 14.86
N GLU A 191 27.07 -6.31 15.24
CA GLU A 191 28.12 -6.32 16.26
C GLU A 191 29.30 -5.39 15.90
N LYS A 192 29.68 -5.36 14.62
CA LYS A 192 30.78 -4.53 14.11
C LYS A 192 30.47 -3.04 14.17
N GLU A 193 29.26 -2.68 13.78
CA GLU A 193 28.79 -1.29 13.85
C GLU A 193 28.66 -0.83 15.29
N ILE A 194 28.11 -1.66 16.19
CA ILE A 194 28.00 -1.38 17.63
C ILE A 194 29.39 -1.20 18.25
N GLU A 195 30.34 -2.10 17.99
CA GLU A 195 31.74 -2.00 18.45
C GLU A 195 32.39 -0.70 17.94
N ARG A 196 32.12 -0.34 16.67
CA ARG A 196 32.63 0.90 16.08
C ARG A 196 32.03 2.13 16.76
N VAL A 197 30.74 2.13 17.07
CA VAL A 197 30.08 3.22 17.84
C VAL A 197 30.69 3.34 19.20
N MET A 198 30.90 2.24 19.96
CA MET A 198 31.57 2.22 21.26
C MET A 198 33.01 2.78 21.18
N THR A 199 33.76 2.36 20.17
CA THR A 199 35.11 2.88 19.93
C THR A 199 35.08 4.38 19.69
N VAL A 200 34.16 4.91 18.89
CA VAL A 200 34.08 6.36 18.63
C VAL A 200 33.67 7.14 19.86
N LEU A 201 32.66 6.67 20.63
CA LEU A 201 32.22 7.31 21.87
C LEU A 201 33.33 7.39 22.95
N SER A 202 34.26 6.45 22.94
CA SER A 202 35.37 6.39 23.88
C SER A 202 36.59 7.26 23.47
N ARG A 203 36.54 7.92 22.29
CA ARG A 203 37.63 8.80 21.81
C ARG A 203 37.68 10.11 22.56
N ARG A 204 38.83 10.72 22.64
CA ARG A 204 39.04 12.06 23.23
C ARG A 204 38.49 13.19 22.33
N THR A 205 38.56 13.01 21.02
CA THR A 205 38.13 13.96 20.01
C THR A 205 37.35 13.21 18.91
N LYS A 206 36.45 13.88 18.22
CA LYS A 206 35.52 13.26 17.25
C LYS A 206 34.77 12.09 17.89
N ASN A 207 34.25 12.31 19.09
CA ASN A 207 33.58 11.30 19.89
C ASN A 207 32.05 11.24 19.68
N ASN A 208 31.55 11.86 18.65
CA ASN A 208 30.15 11.80 18.27
C ASN A 208 30.02 10.96 16.98
N PRO A 209 29.56 9.71 17.05
CA PRO A 209 29.31 8.90 15.85
C PRO A 209 28.08 9.40 15.11
N VAL A 210 28.13 9.37 13.77
CA VAL A 210 26.95 9.51 12.90
C VAL A 210 26.81 8.26 12.07
N LEU A 211 25.69 7.57 12.25
CA LEU A 211 25.29 6.41 11.47
C LEU A 211 24.76 6.87 10.11
N ILE A 212 25.46 6.49 9.07
CA ILE A 212 25.11 6.86 7.69
C ILE A 212 24.67 5.62 6.93
N GLY A 213 23.51 5.67 6.31
CA GLY A 213 22.99 4.57 5.50
C GLY A 213 21.64 4.92 4.92
N GLU A 214 21.20 4.11 4.00
CA GLU A 214 19.88 4.26 3.37
C GLU A 214 18.74 4.12 4.39
N PRO A 215 17.53 4.66 4.13
CA PRO A 215 16.38 4.47 5.00
C PRO A 215 16.03 2.98 5.10
N GLY A 216 15.66 2.52 6.30
CA GLY A 216 15.24 1.12 6.51
C GLY A 216 16.38 0.10 6.72
N VAL A 217 17.68 0.49 6.62
CA VAL A 217 18.80 -0.46 6.84
C VAL A 217 19.06 -0.82 8.31
N GLY A 218 18.32 -0.25 9.27
CA GLY A 218 18.43 -0.55 10.69
C GLY A 218 19.44 0.34 11.46
N LYS A 219 19.56 1.63 11.10
CA LYS A 219 20.41 2.59 11.85
C LYS A 219 20.00 2.71 13.32
N THR A 220 18.71 2.81 13.60
CA THR A 220 18.16 2.88 14.96
C THR A 220 18.42 1.61 15.74
N ALA A 221 18.35 0.44 15.10
CA ALA A 221 18.65 -0.86 15.71
C ALA A 221 20.11 -0.94 16.25
N VAL A 222 21.09 -0.31 15.58
CA VAL A 222 22.47 -0.25 16.07
C VAL A 222 22.53 0.46 17.43
N VAL A 223 21.75 1.52 17.62
CA VAL A 223 21.71 2.28 18.89
C VAL A 223 20.97 1.51 19.97
N GLU A 224 19.89 0.82 19.62
CA GLU A 224 19.17 -0.08 20.52
C GLU A 224 20.07 -1.25 20.96
N GLY A 225 20.86 -1.82 20.03
CA GLY A 225 21.85 -2.84 20.35
C GLY A 225 22.94 -2.33 21.29
N LEU A 226 23.38 -1.08 21.13
CA LEU A 226 24.30 -0.45 22.07
C LEU A 226 23.66 -0.29 23.47
N ALA A 227 22.38 0.11 23.54
CA ALA A 227 21.67 0.20 24.81
C ALA A 227 21.56 -1.17 25.51
N GLN A 228 21.30 -2.24 24.75
CA GLN A 228 21.30 -3.61 25.25
C GLN A 228 22.69 -4.07 25.72
N ALA A 229 23.75 -3.72 25.00
CA ALA A 229 25.12 -4.02 25.35
C ALA A 229 25.53 -3.32 26.70
N ILE A 230 25.11 -2.05 26.90
CA ILE A 230 25.31 -1.33 28.15
C ILE A 230 24.62 -2.05 29.33
N VAL A 231 23.39 -2.50 29.14
CA VAL A 231 22.62 -3.22 30.17
C VAL A 231 23.26 -4.56 30.52
N ARG A 232 23.78 -5.29 29.51
CA ARG A 232 24.52 -6.55 29.71
C ARG A 232 25.90 -6.37 30.31
N GLY A 233 26.43 -5.15 30.26
CA GLY A 233 27.78 -4.87 30.72
C GLY A 233 28.89 -5.16 29.69
N ASP A 234 28.54 -5.47 28.46
CA ASP A 234 29.43 -5.79 27.34
C ASP A 234 29.99 -4.53 26.68
N VAL A 235 30.41 -3.56 27.48
CA VAL A 235 30.89 -2.26 27.03
C VAL A 235 32.14 -1.84 27.79
N PRO A 236 32.98 -0.97 27.18
CA PRO A 236 34.13 -0.38 27.89
C PRO A 236 33.70 0.33 29.19
N GLU A 237 34.60 0.40 30.16
CA GLU A 237 34.34 1.03 31.49
C GLU A 237 33.80 2.47 31.37
N THR A 238 34.21 3.21 30.34
CA THR A 238 33.77 4.59 30.09
C THR A 238 32.29 4.70 29.68
N LEU A 239 31.66 3.61 29.29
CA LEU A 239 30.26 3.57 28.80
C LEU A 239 29.34 2.80 29.76
N ARG A 240 29.88 2.14 30.79
CA ARG A 240 29.13 1.21 31.67
C ARG A 240 27.98 1.91 32.40
N ASP A 241 28.17 3.16 32.81
CA ASP A 241 27.19 3.94 33.58
C ASP A 241 26.39 4.93 32.67
N LYS A 242 26.57 4.86 31.35
CA LYS A 242 25.87 5.77 30.43
C LYS A 242 24.44 5.31 30.15
N GLN A 243 23.56 6.29 29.96
CA GLN A 243 22.20 6.10 29.54
C GLN A 243 22.00 6.71 28.16
N ILE A 244 21.33 5.98 27.27
CA ILE A 244 21.01 6.45 25.92
C ILE A 244 19.58 6.96 25.91
N TYR A 245 19.41 8.22 25.54
CA TYR A 245 18.12 8.85 25.33
C TYR A 245 17.91 9.20 23.87
N THR A 246 16.78 8.82 23.30
CA THR A 246 16.32 9.32 21.99
C THR A 246 15.63 10.65 22.19
N LEU A 247 15.98 11.66 21.42
CA LEU A 247 15.32 12.95 21.43
C LEU A 247 14.22 12.98 20.37
N ASP A 248 12.98 13.23 20.80
CA ASP A 248 11.85 13.43 19.91
C ASP A 248 11.71 14.92 19.55
N LEU A 249 12.14 15.26 18.32
CA LEU A 249 12.09 16.62 17.83
C LEU A 249 10.66 17.08 17.56
N GLY A 250 9.78 16.16 17.16
CA GLY A 250 8.36 16.45 16.96
C GLY A 250 7.67 16.87 18.25
N ALA A 251 7.94 16.16 19.34
CA ALA A 251 7.43 16.49 20.67
C ALA A 251 7.94 17.86 21.19
N LEU A 252 9.19 18.22 20.87
CA LEU A 252 9.75 19.52 21.23
C LEU A 252 9.08 20.69 20.50
N VAL A 253 8.72 20.48 19.24
CA VAL A 253 8.04 21.51 18.40
C VAL A 253 6.54 21.55 18.70
N ALA A 254 5.92 20.41 19.06
CA ALA A 254 4.49 20.33 19.32
C ALA A 254 4.07 21.26 20.47
N GLY A 255 3.06 22.11 20.20
CA GLY A 255 2.55 23.06 21.17
C GLY A 255 3.40 24.31 21.41
N SER A 256 4.51 24.52 20.69
CA SER A 256 5.23 25.79 20.69
C SER A 256 4.51 26.77 19.72
N ARG A 257 3.95 27.85 20.24
CA ARG A 257 3.32 28.91 19.42
C ARG A 257 4.33 29.89 18.86
N TYR A 258 5.49 30.01 19.50
CA TYR A 258 6.56 30.94 19.13
C TYR A 258 7.92 30.25 19.08
N ARG A 259 8.79 30.73 18.22
CA ARG A 259 10.19 30.28 18.10
C ARG A 259 10.93 30.20 19.44
N GLY A 260 10.66 31.16 20.34
CA GLY A 260 11.29 31.22 21.66
C GLY A 260 10.95 30.05 22.59
N ASP A 261 9.75 29.51 22.47
CA ASP A 261 9.29 28.41 23.32
C ASP A 261 10.07 27.10 23.03
N PHE A 262 10.31 26.81 21.74
CA PHE A 262 11.14 25.67 21.34
C PHE A 262 12.59 25.83 21.80
N GLU A 263 13.19 27.01 21.57
CA GLU A 263 14.57 27.29 22.00
C GLU A 263 14.73 27.15 23.53
N GLU A 264 13.75 27.60 24.29
CA GLU A 264 13.77 27.50 25.75
C GLU A 264 13.65 26.05 26.23
N ARG A 265 12.75 25.26 25.61
CA ARG A 265 12.62 23.81 25.90
C ARG A 265 13.92 23.07 25.57
N LEU A 266 14.48 23.27 24.38
CA LEU A 266 15.74 22.65 23.98
C LEU A 266 16.87 23.03 24.92
N LYS A 267 17.00 24.29 25.30
CA LYS A 267 18.00 24.75 26.27
C LYS A 267 17.84 24.09 27.64
N LYS A 268 16.60 23.90 28.13
CA LYS A 268 16.32 23.19 29.39
C LYS A 268 16.75 21.72 29.33
N VAL A 269 16.37 21.00 28.23
CA VAL A 269 16.78 19.60 28.02
C VAL A 269 18.31 19.48 27.96
N LEU A 270 18.99 20.32 27.22
CA LEU A 270 20.43 20.31 27.06
C LEU A 270 21.14 20.67 28.37
N LYS A 271 20.60 21.57 29.19
CA LYS A 271 21.12 21.89 30.53
C LYS A 271 21.01 20.70 31.47
N GLU A 272 19.91 19.96 31.40
CA GLU A 272 19.73 18.75 32.21
C GLU A 272 20.74 17.68 31.81
N ILE A 273 20.92 17.39 30.51
CA ILE A 273 21.91 16.45 29.99
C ILE A 273 23.32 16.82 30.49
N LYS A 274 23.68 18.10 30.42
CA LYS A 274 24.97 18.58 30.89
C LYS A 274 25.14 18.41 32.40
N THR A 275 24.10 18.62 33.20
CA THR A 275 24.15 18.50 34.65
C THR A 275 24.29 17.05 35.09
N ARG A 276 23.61 16.13 34.42
CA ARG A 276 23.70 14.69 34.71
C ARG A 276 25.03 14.07 34.27
N GLY A 277 25.48 14.38 33.07
CA GLY A 277 26.78 13.90 32.56
C GLY A 277 26.86 12.41 32.21
N ASP A 278 25.85 11.61 32.57
CA ASP A 278 25.72 10.18 32.29
C ASP A 278 24.96 9.86 31.02
N ILE A 279 24.52 10.88 30.28
CA ILE A 279 23.63 10.75 29.12
C ILE A 279 24.41 10.80 27.82
N ALA A 280 24.15 9.84 26.93
CA ALA A 280 24.45 9.90 25.51
C ALA A 280 23.13 10.13 24.73
N LEU A 281 23.08 11.20 23.95
CA LEU A 281 21.86 11.60 23.23
C LEU A 281 21.85 10.96 21.85
N PHE A 282 20.78 10.23 21.52
CA PHE A 282 20.52 9.75 20.16
C PHE A 282 19.57 10.70 19.44
N ILE A 283 19.95 11.13 18.26
CA ILE A 283 19.15 12.00 17.39
C ILE A 283 19.00 11.32 16.04
N ASP A 284 17.81 10.84 15.77
CA ASP A 284 17.48 10.34 14.45
C ASP A 284 17.24 11.53 13.50
N GLU A 285 17.51 11.34 12.22
CA GLU A 285 17.44 12.40 11.21
C GLU A 285 18.17 13.69 11.64
N ILE A 286 19.40 13.57 12.14
CA ILE A 286 20.19 14.70 12.69
C ILE A 286 20.30 15.88 11.72
N HIS A 287 20.13 15.66 10.41
CA HIS A 287 20.12 16.70 9.39
C HIS A 287 18.97 17.71 9.58
N THR A 288 17.86 17.31 10.17
CA THR A 288 16.72 18.19 10.45
C THR A 288 17.07 19.29 11.44
N LEU A 289 17.96 19.01 12.40
CA LEU A 289 18.47 19.98 13.36
C LEU A 289 19.52 20.93 12.79
N VAL A 290 20.25 20.47 11.76
CA VAL A 290 21.39 21.21 11.20
C VAL A 290 20.98 22.00 9.96
N GLY A 291 19.99 21.50 9.19
CA GLY A 291 19.56 22.06 7.89
C GLY A 291 18.39 23.04 7.94
N ALA A 292 17.73 23.19 9.08
CA ALA A 292 16.49 23.99 9.19
C ALA A 292 16.66 25.52 9.00
N GLY A 293 17.90 26.02 8.75
CA GLY A 293 18.16 27.46 8.62
C GLY A 293 17.95 28.09 7.24
N ALA A 294 17.54 27.34 6.22
CA ALA A 294 17.49 27.84 4.83
C ALA A 294 16.12 28.41 4.38
N ALA A 295 15.04 28.19 5.13
CA ALA A 295 13.72 28.77 4.87
C ALA A 295 13.42 29.89 5.87
N GLU A 296 12.89 31.02 5.40
CA GLU A 296 12.43 32.14 6.26
C GLU A 296 11.41 31.61 7.28
N GLY A 297 11.84 31.52 8.57
CA GLY A 297 11.03 31.01 9.68
C GLY A 297 11.43 29.64 10.23
N ALA A 298 12.43 28.95 9.67
CA ALA A 298 12.91 27.68 10.18
C ALA A 298 13.69 27.81 11.50
N ILE A 299 13.51 26.81 12.38
CA ILE A 299 14.04 26.78 13.74
C ILE A 299 15.54 26.44 13.69
N ASP A 300 16.41 27.35 14.09
CA ASP A 300 17.87 27.14 14.10
C ASP A 300 18.32 26.48 15.41
N ALA A 301 18.00 25.18 15.55
CA ALA A 301 18.51 24.37 16.65
C ALA A 301 20.05 24.16 16.57
N ALA A 302 20.61 24.26 15.36
CA ALA A 302 22.04 24.13 15.13
C ALA A 302 22.86 25.18 15.89
N SER A 303 22.38 26.41 15.97
CA SER A 303 23.05 27.50 16.70
C SER A 303 23.21 27.21 18.21
N ILE A 304 22.30 26.44 18.79
CA ILE A 304 22.30 26.05 20.20
C ILE A 304 23.20 24.83 20.42
N LEU A 305 23.14 23.84 19.51
CA LEU A 305 23.88 22.57 19.63
C LEU A 305 25.36 22.70 19.27
N LYS A 306 25.71 23.48 18.24
CA LYS A 306 27.09 23.67 17.77
C LYS A 306 28.09 24.08 18.87
N PRO A 307 27.79 25.06 19.73
CA PRO A 307 28.73 25.43 20.84
C PRO A 307 28.93 24.30 21.83
N MET A 308 27.91 23.52 22.17
CA MET A 308 28.00 22.42 23.13
C MET A 308 28.76 21.24 22.57
N LEU A 309 28.51 20.86 21.31
CA LEU A 309 29.28 19.87 20.57
C LEU A 309 30.76 20.30 20.43
N ALA A 310 31.00 21.58 20.15
CA ALA A 310 32.33 22.13 19.99
C ALA A 310 33.15 22.05 21.30
N ARG A 311 32.51 22.21 22.44
CA ARG A 311 33.15 22.13 23.76
C ARG A 311 33.26 20.69 24.35
N GLY A 312 32.64 19.71 23.68
CA GLY A 312 32.58 18.34 24.15
C GLY A 312 31.66 18.15 25.36
N GLU A 313 30.74 19.08 25.60
CA GLU A 313 29.79 19.06 26.72
C GLU A 313 28.60 18.14 26.46
N LEU A 314 28.42 17.69 25.19
CA LEU A 314 27.36 16.78 24.76
C LEU A 314 27.97 15.61 24.00
N GLN A 315 27.62 14.39 24.39
CA GLN A 315 27.86 13.18 23.63
C GLN A 315 26.61 12.85 22.81
N THR A 316 26.77 12.78 21.51
CA THR A 316 25.63 12.60 20.59
C THR A 316 25.92 11.48 19.61
N ILE A 317 24.93 10.61 19.38
CA ILE A 317 24.88 9.63 18.32
C ILE A 317 23.88 10.18 17.31
N GLY A 318 24.28 10.44 16.07
CA GLY A 318 23.39 10.86 15.01
C GLY A 318 23.07 9.72 14.07
N ALA A 319 21.90 9.77 13.42
CA ALA A 319 21.57 8.94 12.28
C ALA A 319 21.09 9.81 11.10
N THR A 320 21.49 9.48 9.87
CA THR A 320 21.10 10.22 8.67
C THR A 320 21.37 9.39 7.40
N THR A 321 20.94 9.88 6.24
CA THR A 321 21.33 9.32 4.93
C THR A 321 22.67 9.91 4.45
N LEU A 322 23.29 9.27 3.44
CA LEU A 322 24.56 9.75 2.89
C LEU A 322 24.41 11.12 2.23
N ASP A 323 23.31 11.34 1.51
CA ASP A 323 23.05 12.58 0.80
C ASP A 323 22.81 13.75 1.75
N GLU A 324 22.02 13.54 2.80
CA GLU A 324 21.77 14.55 3.82
C GLU A 324 23.02 14.85 4.67
N TYR A 325 23.85 13.82 4.93
CA TYR A 325 25.14 14.00 5.59
C TYR A 325 26.04 14.94 4.80
N ARG A 326 26.22 14.68 3.48
CA ARG A 326 27.03 15.50 2.58
C ARG A 326 26.47 16.92 2.46
N LYS A 327 25.16 17.07 2.40
CA LYS A 327 24.48 18.34 2.19
C LYS A 327 24.53 19.26 3.41
N HIS A 328 24.40 18.72 4.60
CA HIS A 328 24.20 19.47 5.84
C HIS A 328 25.36 19.40 6.85
N ILE A 329 26.02 18.26 6.99
CA ILE A 329 27.05 18.05 8.02
C ILE A 329 28.47 18.22 7.46
N GLU A 330 28.78 17.62 6.33
CA GLU A 330 30.11 17.66 5.70
C GLU A 330 30.48 19.08 5.22
N LYS A 331 29.50 19.87 4.79
CA LYS A 331 29.71 21.28 4.39
C LYS A 331 30.00 22.22 5.56
N ASP A 332 29.65 21.83 6.79
CA ASP A 332 29.91 22.63 7.98
C ASP A 332 31.19 22.17 8.71
N ALA A 333 32.27 22.90 8.51
CA ALA A 333 33.59 22.58 9.04
C ALA A 333 33.63 22.45 10.59
N ALA A 334 32.69 23.08 11.31
CA ALA A 334 32.59 22.97 12.76
C ALA A 334 31.98 21.64 13.20
N LEU A 335 31.01 21.11 12.43
CA LEU A 335 30.38 19.81 12.69
C LEU A 335 31.23 18.66 12.17
N GLU A 336 31.79 18.76 10.97
CA GLU A 336 32.65 17.74 10.38
C GLU A 336 33.82 17.35 11.30
N ARG A 337 34.42 18.32 12.01
CA ARG A 337 35.50 18.06 12.97
C ARG A 337 35.05 17.37 14.26
N ARG A 338 33.76 17.26 14.51
CA ARG A 338 33.18 16.70 15.74
C ARG A 338 32.49 15.38 15.55
N PHE A 339 31.94 15.15 14.38
CA PHE A 339 31.27 13.92 14.01
C PHE A 339 32.22 12.93 13.30
N GLN A 340 32.02 11.65 13.61
CA GLN A 340 32.71 10.56 12.94
C GLN A 340 31.68 9.72 12.18
N PRO A 341 31.73 9.69 10.84
CA PRO A 341 30.81 8.86 10.08
C PRO A 341 31.08 7.37 10.28
N ILE A 342 30.02 6.60 10.44
CA ILE A 342 29.99 5.14 10.50
C ILE A 342 28.96 4.69 9.48
N GLN A 343 29.39 3.95 8.48
CA GLN A 343 28.52 3.45 7.43
C GLN A 343 27.78 2.22 7.93
N VAL A 344 26.45 2.22 7.80
CA VAL A 344 25.55 1.10 8.05
C VAL A 344 25.07 0.61 6.67
N ALA A 345 25.62 -0.50 6.23
CA ALA A 345 25.28 -1.09 4.95
C ALA A 345 23.96 -1.89 5.04
N GLU A 346 23.32 -2.08 3.90
CA GLU A 346 22.20 -2.99 3.74
C GLU A 346 22.66 -4.43 4.11
N PRO A 347 21.89 -5.17 4.94
CA PRO A 347 22.24 -6.55 5.29
C PRO A 347 22.02 -7.47 4.08
N SER A 348 22.78 -8.55 4.02
CA SER A 348 22.56 -9.61 3.03
C SER A 348 21.25 -10.35 3.27
N ILE A 349 20.74 -11.06 2.25
CA ILE A 349 19.54 -11.89 2.36
C ILE A 349 19.67 -12.88 3.54
N ALA A 350 20.82 -13.56 3.67
CA ALA A 350 21.06 -14.51 4.76
C ALA A 350 20.97 -13.82 6.14
N MET A 351 21.60 -12.66 6.31
CA MET A 351 21.52 -11.89 7.54
C MET A 351 20.11 -11.36 7.81
N THR A 352 19.37 -10.99 6.78
CA THR A 352 17.97 -10.57 6.90
C THR A 352 17.11 -11.73 7.42
N ILE A 353 17.29 -12.95 6.93
CA ILE A 353 16.58 -14.13 7.44
C ILE A 353 16.86 -14.34 8.94
N ASP A 354 18.11 -14.18 9.37
CA ASP A 354 18.46 -14.29 10.80
C ASP A 354 17.81 -13.17 11.63
N ILE A 355 17.76 -11.94 11.11
CA ILE A 355 17.03 -10.82 11.75
C ILE A 355 15.54 -11.15 11.89
N LEU A 356 14.91 -11.64 10.83
CA LEU A 356 13.49 -12.02 10.84
C LEU A 356 13.20 -13.14 11.83
N ARG A 357 14.10 -14.15 11.93
CA ARG A 357 14.01 -15.21 12.95
C ARG A 357 14.03 -14.65 14.37
N GLY A 358 14.89 -13.68 14.62
CA GLY A 358 14.96 -13.04 15.93
C GLY A 358 13.74 -12.19 16.29
N LEU A 359 13.04 -11.66 15.28
CA LEU A 359 11.83 -10.86 15.47
C LEU A 359 10.56 -11.69 15.52
N ARG A 360 10.58 -12.95 15.02
CA ARG A 360 9.42 -13.83 14.82
C ARG A 360 8.51 -13.88 16.04
N ASP A 361 9.05 -14.22 17.20
CA ASP A 361 8.25 -14.44 18.42
C ASP A 361 7.43 -13.20 18.82
N ARG A 362 7.92 -12.01 18.52
CA ARG A 362 7.20 -10.75 18.79
C ARG A 362 6.06 -10.51 17.84
N TYR A 363 6.28 -10.77 16.53
CA TYR A 363 5.22 -10.65 15.52
C TYR A 363 4.17 -11.72 15.70
N GLU A 364 4.55 -12.97 16.03
CA GLU A 364 3.63 -14.05 16.39
C GLU A 364 2.76 -13.67 17.60
N ALA A 365 3.37 -13.12 18.65
CA ALA A 365 2.62 -12.68 19.83
C ALA A 365 1.68 -11.50 19.53
N HIS A 366 2.11 -10.55 18.68
CA HIS A 366 1.30 -9.37 18.33
C HIS A 366 0.09 -9.75 17.49
N HIS A 367 0.27 -10.55 16.44
CA HIS A 367 -0.80 -10.95 15.52
C HIS A 367 -1.57 -12.20 15.96
N ARG A 368 -1.05 -12.95 16.95
CA ARG A 368 -1.58 -14.26 17.43
C ARG A 368 -1.66 -15.28 16.31
N ILE A 369 -0.54 -15.46 15.62
CA ILE A 369 -0.34 -16.35 14.47
C ILE A 369 0.99 -17.09 14.65
N THR A 370 1.24 -18.10 13.83
CA THR A 370 2.56 -18.73 13.67
C THR A 370 3.17 -18.36 12.32
N ILE A 371 4.50 -18.19 12.28
CA ILE A 371 5.23 -17.83 11.06
C ILE A 371 6.24 -18.92 10.74
N THR A 372 6.14 -19.52 9.56
CA THR A 372 7.05 -20.59 9.14
C THR A 372 8.43 -20.07 8.80
N ASP A 373 9.46 -20.92 8.91
CA ASP A 373 10.81 -20.58 8.42
C ASP A 373 10.83 -20.37 6.90
N GLY A 374 9.94 -21.04 6.16
CA GLY A 374 9.71 -20.83 4.74
C GLY A 374 9.24 -19.41 4.44
N ALA A 375 8.26 -18.91 5.21
CA ALA A 375 7.76 -17.54 5.08
C ALA A 375 8.85 -16.49 5.33
N LEU A 376 9.70 -16.67 6.35
CA LEU A 376 10.82 -15.78 6.63
C LEU A 376 11.83 -15.74 5.48
N THR A 377 12.14 -16.91 4.93
CA THR A 377 13.04 -17.03 3.78
C THR A 377 12.44 -16.39 2.53
N ALA A 378 11.16 -16.68 2.25
CA ALA A 378 10.43 -16.09 1.15
C ALA A 378 10.33 -14.56 1.28
N ALA A 379 10.01 -14.03 2.48
CA ALA A 379 9.93 -12.59 2.71
C ALA A 379 11.26 -11.89 2.38
N ALA A 380 12.40 -12.42 2.83
CA ALA A 380 13.70 -11.84 2.54
C ALA A 380 14.06 -11.91 1.04
N GLN A 381 13.85 -13.06 0.40
CA GLN A 381 14.20 -13.26 -1.02
C GLN A 381 13.27 -12.49 -1.96
N LEU A 382 11.96 -12.53 -1.70
CA LEU A 382 10.97 -11.85 -2.54
C LEU A 382 11.04 -10.33 -2.36
N ALA A 383 11.26 -9.84 -1.14
CA ALA A 383 11.47 -8.42 -0.90
C ALA A 383 12.71 -7.90 -1.64
N ASP A 384 13.83 -8.62 -1.58
CA ASP A 384 15.06 -8.22 -2.28
C ASP A 384 14.85 -8.17 -3.79
N ARG A 385 14.16 -9.15 -4.34
CA ARG A 385 13.96 -9.30 -5.78
C ARG A 385 12.93 -8.33 -6.36
N TYR A 386 11.84 -8.06 -5.62
CA TYR A 386 10.65 -7.41 -6.17
C TYR A 386 10.41 -5.99 -5.63
N ILE A 387 10.96 -5.64 -4.46
CA ILE A 387 10.83 -4.30 -3.88
C ILE A 387 12.17 -3.58 -4.04
N SER A 388 12.29 -2.75 -5.08
CA SER A 388 13.54 -2.04 -5.41
C SER A 388 13.63 -0.62 -4.85
N ASP A 389 12.53 -0.06 -4.36
CA ASP A 389 12.45 1.32 -3.84
C ASP A 389 12.78 1.43 -2.34
N ARG A 390 12.93 0.29 -1.65
CA ARG A 390 13.26 0.18 -0.23
C ARG A 390 14.41 -0.80 0.01
N PHE A 391 14.98 -0.76 1.20
CA PHE A 391 16.15 -1.54 1.58
C PHE A 391 15.82 -2.61 2.61
N LEU A 392 16.60 -3.69 2.63
CA LEU A 392 16.55 -4.70 3.68
C LEU A 392 17.13 -4.12 4.99
N PRO A 393 16.64 -4.55 6.18
CA PRO A 393 15.61 -5.58 6.40
C PRO A 393 14.18 -5.04 6.39
N ASP A 394 13.98 -3.73 6.37
CA ASP A 394 12.69 -3.04 6.58
C ASP A 394 11.58 -3.58 5.63
N LYS A 395 11.87 -3.64 4.31
CA LYS A 395 10.94 -4.16 3.31
C LYS A 395 10.51 -5.62 3.54
N ALA A 396 11.38 -6.44 4.14
CA ALA A 396 11.05 -7.83 4.45
C ALA A 396 10.26 -7.95 5.76
N ILE A 397 10.53 -7.09 6.73
CA ILE A 397 9.77 -6.96 7.97
C ILE A 397 8.34 -6.53 7.66
N ASP A 398 8.17 -5.51 6.81
CA ASP A 398 6.85 -5.02 6.38
C ASP A 398 6.00 -6.13 5.74
N LEU A 399 6.59 -7.00 4.89
CA LEU A 399 5.86 -8.12 4.29
C LEU A 399 5.33 -9.11 5.34
N ILE A 400 6.12 -9.39 6.38
CA ILE A 400 5.71 -10.30 7.46
C ILE A 400 4.61 -9.65 8.31
N ASP A 401 4.77 -8.38 8.64
CA ASP A 401 3.81 -7.62 9.44
C ASP A 401 2.47 -7.51 8.72
N GLU A 402 2.49 -7.18 7.43
CA GLU A 402 1.28 -7.11 6.62
C GLU A 402 0.61 -8.48 6.42
N ALA A 403 1.40 -9.56 6.19
CA ALA A 403 0.86 -10.90 6.08
C ALA A 403 0.16 -11.35 7.38
N GLY A 404 0.80 -11.07 8.52
CA GLY A 404 0.22 -11.32 9.84
C GLY A 404 -1.06 -10.54 10.09
N ALA A 405 -1.06 -9.26 9.77
CA ALA A 405 -2.22 -8.38 9.90
C ALA A 405 -3.39 -8.85 9.00
N ARG A 406 -3.10 -9.20 7.74
CA ARG A 406 -4.09 -9.67 6.76
C ARG A 406 -4.73 -10.99 7.20
N LEU A 407 -3.92 -11.93 7.66
CA LEU A 407 -4.41 -13.23 8.16
C LEU A 407 -5.30 -13.03 9.40
N ARG A 408 -4.90 -12.16 10.32
CA ARG A 408 -5.71 -11.79 11.49
C ARG A 408 -7.04 -11.17 11.10
N ILE A 409 -7.04 -10.22 10.15
CA ILE A 409 -8.27 -9.57 9.66
C ILE A 409 -9.17 -10.61 8.99
N ARG A 410 -8.62 -11.51 8.16
CA ARG A 410 -9.37 -12.57 7.48
C ARG A 410 -10.09 -13.49 8.49
N ARG A 411 -9.44 -13.81 9.62
CA ARG A 411 -10.04 -14.57 10.74
C ARG A 411 -11.12 -13.78 11.49
N MET A 412 -10.94 -12.49 11.67
CA MET A 412 -11.93 -11.65 12.37
C MET A 412 -13.13 -11.27 11.48
N THR A 413 -13.01 -11.43 10.18
CA THR A 413 -14.08 -11.08 9.23
C THR A 413 -15.02 -12.26 9.08
N ALA A 414 -16.30 -12.05 9.41
CA ALA A 414 -17.34 -13.07 9.25
C ALA A 414 -17.40 -13.58 7.79
N PRO A 415 -17.56 -14.91 7.58
CA PRO A 415 -17.67 -15.49 6.25
C PRO A 415 -18.78 -14.82 5.42
N PRO A 416 -18.67 -14.82 4.08
CA PRO A 416 -19.70 -14.27 3.19
C PRO A 416 -21.09 -14.83 3.48
N ASP A 417 -21.19 -16.10 3.82
CA ASP A 417 -22.44 -16.77 4.20
C ASP A 417 -23.16 -16.08 5.37
N LEU A 418 -22.44 -15.60 6.39
CA LEU A 418 -23.06 -14.90 7.51
C LEU A 418 -23.60 -13.52 7.10
N ARG A 419 -22.94 -12.84 6.16
CA ARG A 419 -23.43 -11.57 5.59
C ARG A 419 -24.72 -11.78 4.79
N GLU A 420 -24.80 -12.86 4.01
CA GLU A 420 -26.06 -13.20 3.31
C GLU A 420 -27.23 -13.43 4.26
N PHE A 421 -26.98 -14.01 5.44
CA PHE A 421 -28.01 -14.14 6.48
C PHE A 421 -28.41 -12.76 7.03
N ASP A 422 -27.45 -11.87 7.27
CA ASP A 422 -27.74 -10.51 7.75
C ASP A 422 -28.58 -9.73 6.72
N ASP A 423 -28.28 -9.86 5.43
CA ASP A 423 -29.06 -9.23 4.35
C ASP A 423 -30.47 -9.82 4.24
N LYS A 424 -30.62 -11.15 4.35
CA LYS A 424 -31.93 -11.83 4.36
C LYS A 424 -32.75 -11.41 5.57
N ILE A 425 -32.15 -11.33 6.77
CA ILE A 425 -32.82 -10.87 8.00
C ILE A 425 -33.25 -9.40 7.85
N ALA A 426 -32.40 -8.54 7.29
CA ALA A 426 -32.76 -7.15 7.03
C ALA A 426 -33.92 -7.01 6.04
N GLY A 427 -33.94 -7.82 4.98
CA GLY A 427 -35.03 -7.88 3.99
C GLY A 427 -36.37 -8.32 4.62
N VAL A 428 -36.36 -9.42 5.41
CA VAL A 428 -37.57 -9.92 6.10
C VAL A 428 -38.05 -8.91 7.17
N ARG A 429 -37.15 -8.22 7.87
CA ARG A 429 -37.49 -7.18 8.84
C ARG A 429 -38.16 -5.97 8.17
N SER A 430 -37.66 -5.52 7.03
CA SER A 430 -38.26 -4.45 6.24
C SER A 430 -39.67 -4.82 5.73
N GLN A 431 -39.82 -6.07 5.24
CA GLN A 431 -41.15 -6.59 4.82
C GLN A 431 -42.14 -6.71 5.98
N LYS A 432 -41.63 -7.12 7.16
CA LYS A 432 -42.50 -7.18 8.39
C LYS A 432 -42.95 -5.79 8.80
N GLU A 433 -42.10 -4.78 8.76
CA GLU A 433 -42.48 -3.39 9.08
C GLU A 433 -43.53 -2.87 8.07
N ALA A 434 -43.33 -3.12 6.78
CA ALA A 434 -44.33 -2.76 5.76
C ALA A 434 -45.67 -3.46 5.93
N ALA A 435 -45.69 -4.74 6.35
CA ALA A 435 -46.92 -5.48 6.65
C ALA A 435 -47.64 -4.93 7.89
N ILE A 436 -46.91 -4.47 8.90
CA ILE A 436 -47.48 -3.81 10.09
C ILE A 436 -48.12 -2.47 9.70
N ASP A 437 -47.44 -1.67 8.90
CA ASP A 437 -47.94 -0.38 8.44
C ASP A 437 -49.18 -0.54 7.55
N ALA A 438 -49.27 -1.66 6.78
CA ALA A 438 -50.44 -2.04 5.99
C ALA A 438 -51.56 -2.68 6.79
N GLN A 439 -51.37 -2.88 8.13
CA GLN A 439 -52.31 -3.57 9.04
C GLN A 439 -52.60 -5.03 8.69
N ASP A 440 -51.68 -5.68 7.93
CA ASP A 440 -51.74 -7.13 7.63
C ASP A 440 -51.05 -7.93 8.74
N PHE A 441 -51.75 -8.16 9.85
CA PHE A 441 -51.20 -8.83 11.03
C PHE A 441 -50.92 -10.31 10.81
N GLU A 442 -51.56 -10.96 9.81
CA GLU A 442 -51.32 -12.36 9.49
C GLU A 442 -50.00 -12.55 8.78
N LEU A 443 -49.73 -11.68 7.80
CA LEU A 443 -48.44 -11.64 7.08
C LEU A 443 -47.29 -11.23 8.03
N ALA A 444 -47.52 -10.22 8.89
CA ALA A 444 -46.54 -9.79 9.88
C ALA A 444 -46.16 -10.89 10.88
N ALA A 445 -47.13 -11.74 11.28
CA ALA A 445 -46.87 -12.87 12.16
C ALA A 445 -46.01 -13.95 11.45
N ARG A 446 -46.27 -14.27 10.19
CA ARG A 446 -45.46 -15.21 9.37
C ARG A 446 -44.03 -14.71 9.20
N LEU A 447 -43.87 -13.44 8.83
CA LEU A 447 -42.56 -12.83 8.64
C LEU A 447 -41.74 -12.74 9.95
N ARG A 448 -42.40 -12.56 11.10
CA ARG A 448 -41.77 -12.66 12.42
C ARG A 448 -41.21 -14.06 12.71
N ASP A 449 -41.97 -15.10 12.37
CA ASP A 449 -41.54 -16.47 12.57
C ASP A 449 -40.38 -16.85 11.62
N ASP A 450 -40.40 -16.31 10.40
CA ASP A 450 -39.29 -16.50 9.44
C ASP A 450 -38.05 -15.70 9.86
N GLU A 451 -38.17 -14.45 10.35
CA GLU A 451 -37.07 -13.70 10.97
C GLU A 451 -36.41 -14.51 12.09
N ARG A 452 -37.25 -15.10 12.97
CA ARG A 452 -36.74 -15.90 14.09
C ARG A 452 -36.00 -17.15 13.66
N LYS A 453 -36.46 -17.84 12.60
CA LYS A 453 -35.75 -18.99 12.03
C LYS A 453 -34.39 -18.58 11.43
N LEU A 454 -34.35 -17.48 10.67
CA LEU A 454 -33.14 -16.96 10.09
C LEU A 454 -32.12 -16.53 11.16
N VAL A 455 -32.56 -15.89 12.24
CA VAL A 455 -31.69 -15.51 13.37
C VAL A 455 -31.11 -16.73 14.07
N LEU A 456 -31.89 -17.78 14.28
CA LEU A 456 -31.42 -19.04 14.88
C LEU A 456 -30.41 -19.73 13.96
N ALA A 457 -30.71 -19.84 12.66
CA ALA A 457 -29.79 -20.42 11.68
C ALA A 457 -28.47 -19.64 11.56
N ARG A 458 -28.53 -18.30 11.65
CA ARG A 458 -27.34 -17.44 11.72
C ARG A 458 -26.52 -17.73 12.97
N GLN A 459 -27.16 -17.86 14.15
CA GLN A 459 -26.48 -18.16 15.40
C GLN A 459 -25.79 -19.52 15.37
N GLU A 460 -26.48 -20.56 14.86
CA GLU A 460 -25.89 -21.89 14.70
C GLU A 460 -24.66 -21.88 13.78
N LYS A 461 -24.72 -21.16 12.66
CA LYS A 461 -23.57 -20.97 11.76
C LYS A 461 -22.46 -20.15 12.40
N GLU A 462 -22.79 -19.12 13.17
CA GLU A 462 -21.81 -18.29 13.89
C GLU A 462 -21.09 -19.09 14.98
N GLU A 463 -21.80 -19.94 15.70
CA GLU A 463 -21.22 -20.86 16.70
C GLU A 463 -20.35 -21.93 16.03
N ALA A 464 -20.80 -22.52 14.93
CA ALA A 464 -20.03 -23.47 14.14
C ALA A 464 -18.76 -22.83 13.59
N TRP A 465 -18.82 -21.58 13.11
CA TRP A 465 -17.65 -20.83 12.67
C TRP A 465 -16.67 -20.55 13.81
N LYS A 466 -17.15 -20.09 14.97
CA LYS A 466 -16.31 -19.83 16.15
C LYS A 466 -15.61 -21.09 16.66
N ILE A 467 -16.25 -22.25 16.55
CA ILE A 467 -15.69 -23.54 16.95
C ILE A 467 -14.68 -24.03 15.89
N GLY A 468 -15.01 -23.88 14.60
CA GLY A 468 -14.12 -24.29 13.50
C GLY A 468 -12.87 -23.41 13.34
N ASP A 469 -12.94 -22.15 13.73
CA ASP A 469 -11.82 -21.20 13.63
C ASP A 469 -10.77 -21.40 14.74
N GLN A 470 -11.09 -22.11 15.81
CA GLN A 470 -10.15 -22.46 16.88
C GLN A 470 -9.21 -23.62 16.50
N ASP A 471 -9.58 -24.43 15.51
CA ASP A 471 -8.84 -25.64 15.12
C ASP A 471 -7.90 -25.45 13.91
N ILE A 472 -7.96 -24.32 13.19
CA ILE A 472 -7.06 -24.04 12.08
C ILE A 472 -5.91 -23.17 12.62
N PRO A 473 -4.66 -23.69 12.67
CA PRO A 473 -3.51 -22.87 13.02
C PRO A 473 -3.39 -21.73 12.00
N ALA A 474 -3.42 -20.49 12.50
CA ALA A 474 -3.19 -19.33 11.67
C ALA A 474 -1.69 -19.26 11.37
N GLU A 475 -1.31 -19.88 10.29
CA GLU A 475 0.09 -20.01 9.89
C GLU A 475 0.35 -19.12 8.65
N VAL A 476 1.36 -18.25 8.76
CA VAL A 476 1.87 -17.50 7.61
C VAL A 476 2.90 -18.39 6.93
N ASP A 477 2.60 -18.78 5.70
CA ASP A 477 3.45 -19.57 4.82
C ASP A 477 4.05 -18.72 3.69
N GLU A 478 4.78 -19.38 2.78
CA GLU A 478 5.37 -18.73 1.61
C GLU A 478 4.30 -18.14 0.68
N GLU A 479 3.11 -18.77 0.61
CA GLU A 479 2.02 -18.31 -0.25
C GLU A 479 1.41 -17.01 0.27
N ALA A 480 1.21 -16.91 1.58
CA ALA A 480 0.71 -15.68 2.21
C ALA A 480 1.65 -14.50 1.96
N ILE A 481 2.96 -14.70 2.02
CA ILE A 481 3.95 -13.66 1.70
C ILE A 481 3.87 -13.26 0.21
N ALA A 482 3.75 -14.26 -0.69
CA ALA A 482 3.62 -14.00 -2.11
C ALA A 482 2.32 -13.24 -2.45
N GLU A 483 1.19 -13.57 -1.78
CA GLU A 483 -0.09 -12.88 -1.94
C GLU A 483 0.00 -11.41 -1.50
N VAL A 484 0.66 -11.13 -0.37
CA VAL A 484 0.88 -9.77 0.12
C VAL A 484 1.73 -8.98 -0.86
N LEU A 485 2.84 -9.56 -1.31
CA LEU A 485 3.71 -8.92 -2.27
C LEU A 485 2.99 -8.63 -3.60
N SER A 486 2.20 -9.58 -4.08
CA SER A 486 1.37 -9.41 -5.28
C SER A 486 0.39 -8.24 -5.14
N SER A 487 -0.27 -8.14 -3.99
CA SER A 487 -1.20 -7.05 -3.71
C SER A 487 -0.52 -5.69 -3.59
N ALA A 488 0.68 -5.64 -2.98
CA ALA A 488 1.44 -4.41 -2.78
C ALA A 488 2.09 -3.90 -4.08
N THR A 489 2.58 -4.82 -4.93
CA THR A 489 3.33 -4.46 -6.14
C THR A 489 2.49 -4.52 -7.42
N GLY A 490 1.29 -5.12 -7.37
CA GLY A 490 0.46 -5.40 -8.56
C GLY A 490 1.02 -6.52 -9.45
N ILE A 491 2.07 -7.22 -9.00
CA ILE A 491 2.67 -8.31 -9.75
C ILE A 491 1.98 -9.60 -9.34
N PRO A 492 1.47 -10.39 -10.27
CA PRO A 492 1.02 -11.74 -9.94
C PRO A 492 2.23 -12.59 -9.55
N VAL A 493 2.63 -12.50 -8.27
CA VAL A 493 3.69 -13.36 -7.69
C VAL A 493 3.10 -14.74 -7.39
N PHE A 494 2.14 -15.16 -8.20
CA PHE A 494 1.61 -16.50 -8.11
C PHE A 494 2.69 -17.47 -8.55
N LYS A 495 3.08 -18.28 -7.58
CA LYS A 495 3.63 -19.61 -7.76
C LYS A 495 4.32 -19.79 -9.13
N LEU A 496 5.61 -19.90 -9.12
CA LEU A 496 6.31 -20.83 -9.99
C LEU A 496 5.81 -22.25 -9.66
N THR A 497 4.48 -22.40 -9.61
CA THR A 497 3.79 -23.68 -9.46
C THR A 497 3.67 -24.34 -10.84
N GLU A 498 3.35 -25.58 -10.83
CA GLU A 498 3.09 -26.40 -12.02
C GLU A 498 2.14 -25.72 -13.03
N GLU A 499 1.21 -24.84 -12.55
CA GLU A 499 0.29 -24.06 -13.40
C GLU A 499 0.98 -22.96 -14.23
N GLU A 500 1.93 -22.20 -13.67
CA GLU A 500 2.66 -21.17 -14.44
C GLU A 500 3.60 -21.82 -15.45
N SER A 501 4.25 -22.93 -15.08
CA SER A 501 5.03 -23.75 -15.99
C SER A 501 4.16 -24.26 -17.13
N SER A 502 2.94 -24.72 -16.85
CA SER A 502 1.97 -25.14 -17.86
C SER A 502 1.52 -23.99 -18.76
N ARG A 503 1.20 -22.83 -18.19
CA ARG A 503 0.85 -21.61 -18.97
C ARG A 503 1.99 -21.17 -19.89
N LEU A 504 3.23 -21.19 -19.42
CA LEU A 504 4.41 -20.85 -20.24
C LEU A 504 4.65 -21.89 -21.36
N LEU A 505 4.32 -23.16 -21.15
CA LEU A 505 4.38 -24.18 -22.21
C LEU A 505 3.32 -23.90 -23.29
N HIS A 506 2.13 -23.44 -22.91
CA HIS A 506 1.03 -23.10 -23.83
C HIS A 506 0.98 -21.61 -24.21
N MET A 507 2.05 -20.83 -23.95
CA MET A 507 2.13 -19.40 -24.23
C MET A 507 1.77 -19.06 -25.68
N GLU A 508 2.18 -19.90 -26.64
CA GLU A 508 1.90 -19.69 -28.06
C GLU A 508 0.41 -19.75 -28.34
N ASP A 509 -0.30 -20.71 -27.74
CA ASP A 509 -1.73 -20.90 -27.90
C ASP A 509 -2.52 -19.76 -27.22
N GLU A 510 -2.07 -19.32 -26.05
CA GLU A 510 -2.71 -18.19 -25.34
C GLU A 510 -2.56 -16.88 -26.10
N ILE A 511 -1.38 -16.58 -26.61
CA ILE A 511 -1.16 -15.38 -27.44
C ILE A 511 -1.98 -15.48 -28.74
N ALA A 512 -2.08 -16.69 -29.34
CA ALA A 512 -2.84 -16.91 -30.59
C ALA A 512 -4.35 -16.67 -30.43
N LYS A 513 -4.91 -16.71 -29.23
CA LYS A 513 -6.33 -16.36 -28.98
C LYS A 513 -6.64 -14.90 -29.30
N ARG A 514 -5.68 -14.01 -29.08
CA ARG A 514 -5.82 -12.57 -29.27
C ARG A 514 -5.04 -12.04 -30.46
N TYR A 515 -3.99 -12.71 -30.87
CA TYR A 515 -3.06 -12.27 -31.89
C TYR A 515 -3.05 -13.24 -33.08
N VAL A 516 -3.32 -12.70 -34.28
CA VAL A 516 -3.44 -13.51 -35.50
C VAL A 516 -2.20 -13.39 -36.37
N GLY A 517 -1.77 -14.50 -36.93
CA GLY A 517 -0.61 -14.58 -37.83
C GLY A 517 0.73 -14.55 -37.11
N GLN A 518 1.81 -14.36 -37.87
CA GLN A 518 3.17 -14.20 -37.33
C GLN A 518 3.64 -15.35 -36.42
N THR A 519 3.27 -16.59 -36.72
CA THR A 519 3.55 -17.76 -35.86
C THR A 519 5.01 -17.91 -35.51
N ASP A 520 5.94 -17.58 -36.43
CA ASP A 520 7.37 -17.67 -36.20
C ASP A 520 7.86 -16.60 -35.22
N ALA A 521 7.28 -15.40 -35.29
CA ALA A 521 7.56 -14.32 -34.34
C ALA A 521 7.09 -14.70 -32.93
N VAL A 522 5.87 -15.25 -32.79
CA VAL A 522 5.34 -15.73 -31.49
C VAL A 522 6.20 -16.86 -30.93
N LYS A 523 6.61 -17.84 -31.74
CA LYS A 523 7.49 -18.93 -31.32
C LYS A 523 8.86 -18.42 -30.84
N ALA A 524 9.50 -17.50 -31.58
CA ALA A 524 10.79 -16.92 -31.20
C ALA A 524 10.68 -16.18 -29.86
N LEU A 525 9.64 -15.37 -29.68
CA LEU A 525 9.32 -14.66 -28.44
C LEU A 525 9.12 -15.62 -27.27
N SER A 526 8.24 -16.61 -27.42
CA SER A 526 7.92 -17.60 -26.39
C SER A 526 9.14 -18.40 -25.96
N ARG A 527 10.03 -18.74 -26.89
CA ARG A 527 11.28 -19.45 -26.62
C ARG A 527 12.23 -18.60 -25.75
N SER A 528 12.37 -17.31 -26.05
CA SER A 528 13.21 -16.40 -25.27
C SER A 528 12.69 -16.26 -23.84
N ILE A 529 11.40 -16.01 -23.69
CA ILE A 529 10.77 -15.85 -22.38
C ILE A 529 10.87 -17.12 -21.54
N ARG A 530 10.61 -18.30 -22.13
CA ARG A 530 10.81 -19.58 -21.44
C ARG A 530 12.25 -19.77 -20.95
N ARG A 531 13.25 -19.39 -21.77
CA ARG A 531 14.67 -19.45 -21.38
C ARG A 531 14.98 -18.56 -20.18
N THR A 532 14.45 -17.35 -20.16
CA THR A 532 14.63 -16.39 -19.07
C THR A 532 13.93 -16.85 -17.79
N ARG A 533 12.69 -17.33 -17.89
CA ARG A 533 11.94 -17.86 -16.74
C ARG A 533 12.53 -19.15 -16.17
N ALA A 534 13.20 -19.96 -16.98
CA ALA A 534 13.97 -21.12 -16.53
C ALA A 534 15.27 -20.75 -15.77
N GLY A 535 15.57 -19.47 -15.57
CA GLY A 535 16.75 -19.00 -14.83
C GLY A 535 18.07 -19.14 -15.59
N LEU A 536 18.05 -19.34 -16.91
CA LEU A 536 19.24 -19.54 -17.75
C LEU A 536 19.85 -18.23 -18.25
N LYS A 537 19.34 -17.07 -17.81
CA LYS A 537 19.80 -15.73 -18.20
C LYS A 537 20.59 -15.05 -17.08
N ASP A 538 21.49 -14.12 -17.44
CA ASP A 538 22.24 -13.30 -16.49
C ASP A 538 21.27 -12.42 -15.68
N PRO A 539 21.21 -12.54 -14.33
CA PRO A 539 20.30 -11.79 -13.49
C PRO A 539 20.59 -10.27 -13.44
N LYS A 540 21.70 -9.84 -14.00
CA LYS A 540 22.07 -8.41 -14.08
C LYS A 540 21.43 -7.69 -15.26
N ARG A 541 20.92 -8.40 -16.25
CA ARG A 541 20.32 -7.83 -17.48
C ARG A 541 18.80 -7.73 -17.36
N PRO A 542 18.13 -6.92 -18.22
CA PRO A 542 16.66 -6.93 -18.31
C PRO A 542 16.11 -8.33 -18.56
N SER A 543 14.85 -8.58 -18.15
CA SER A 543 14.22 -9.90 -18.34
C SER A 543 14.34 -10.40 -19.75
N ASP A 544 13.98 -9.59 -20.75
CA ASP A 544 14.20 -9.89 -22.18
C ASP A 544 14.33 -8.60 -22.97
N SER A 545 14.96 -8.68 -24.14
CA SER A 545 15.12 -7.55 -25.05
C SER A 545 14.92 -8.01 -26.51
N PHE A 546 14.00 -7.32 -27.22
CA PHE A 546 13.58 -7.68 -28.57
C PHE A 546 13.68 -6.50 -29.53
N ILE A 547 14.09 -6.78 -30.77
CA ILE A 547 13.85 -5.86 -31.89
C ILE A 547 12.78 -6.48 -32.79
N PHE A 548 11.65 -5.82 -32.96
CA PHE A 548 10.57 -6.20 -33.86
C PHE A 548 10.74 -5.44 -35.17
N ALA A 549 11.23 -6.13 -36.18
CA ALA A 549 11.49 -5.56 -37.50
C ALA A 549 10.45 -6.03 -38.52
N GLY A 550 9.85 -5.12 -39.29
CA GLY A 550 8.87 -5.47 -40.32
C GLY A 550 8.07 -4.27 -40.81
N PRO A 551 7.22 -4.47 -41.85
CA PRO A 551 6.39 -3.43 -42.44
C PRO A 551 5.47 -2.76 -41.42
N SER A 552 4.92 -1.58 -41.78
CA SER A 552 3.91 -0.93 -40.97
C SER A 552 2.60 -1.75 -41.01
N GLY A 553 1.86 -1.76 -39.87
CA GLY A 553 0.53 -2.38 -39.81
C GLY A 553 0.50 -3.91 -39.81
N VAL A 554 1.63 -4.60 -39.56
CA VAL A 554 1.70 -6.08 -39.45
C VAL A 554 1.48 -6.61 -38.03
N GLY A 555 1.21 -5.73 -37.06
CA GLY A 555 0.86 -6.13 -35.68
C GLY A 555 2.01 -6.08 -34.67
N LYS A 556 3.15 -5.38 -34.92
CA LYS A 556 4.28 -5.28 -33.98
C LYS A 556 3.87 -4.76 -32.59
N THR A 557 3.14 -3.65 -32.56
CA THR A 557 2.64 -3.04 -31.30
C THR A 557 1.56 -3.90 -30.65
N GLU A 558 0.72 -4.59 -31.44
CA GLU A 558 -0.32 -5.46 -30.92
C GLU A 558 0.26 -6.73 -30.26
N LEU A 559 1.30 -7.32 -30.86
CA LEU A 559 2.02 -8.43 -30.22
C LEU A 559 2.64 -7.99 -28.86
N THR A 560 3.13 -6.75 -28.79
CA THR A 560 3.66 -6.21 -27.51
C THR A 560 2.56 -6.07 -26.46
N LYS A 561 1.35 -5.65 -26.84
CA LYS A 561 0.21 -5.60 -25.90
C LYS A 561 -0.22 -6.99 -25.44
N ALA A 562 -0.37 -7.93 -26.38
CA ALA A 562 -0.72 -9.32 -26.04
C ALA A 562 0.35 -9.97 -25.12
N LEU A 563 1.64 -9.65 -25.35
CA LEU A 563 2.72 -10.06 -24.48
C LEU A 563 2.60 -9.46 -23.07
N THR A 564 2.28 -8.18 -22.98
CA THR A 564 2.13 -7.46 -21.69
C THR A 564 1.00 -8.07 -20.87
N GLU A 565 -0.15 -8.28 -21.46
CA GLU A 565 -1.30 -8.92 -20.83
C GLU A 565 -0.97 -10.36 -20.39
N PHE A 566 -0.29 -11.13 -21.23
CA PHE A 566 0.11 -12.48 -20.87
C PHE A 566 1.07 -12.52 -19.67
N LEU A 567 2.09 -11.64 -19.63
CA LEU A 567 3.13 -11.63 -18.60
C LEU A 567 2.66 -11.01 -17.28
N PHE A 568 1.89 -9.94 -17.34
CA PHE A 568 1.55 -9.09 -16.19
C PHE A 568 0.05 -9.03 -15.88
N GLY A 569 -0.80 -9.64 -16.73
CA GLY A 569 -2.26 -9.69 -16.50
C GLY A 569 -2.99 -8.36 -16.77
N ASP A 570 -2.27 -7.29 -17.14
CA ASP A 570 -2.80 -5.94 -17.36
C ASP A 570 -2.09 -5.27 -18.54
N GLU A 571 -2.87 -4.72 -19.48
CA GLU A 571 -2.32 -3.94 -20.60
C GLU A 571 -1.68 -2.63 -20.15
N ASP A 572 -2.10 -2.07 -19.00
CA ASP A 572 -1.57 -0.83 -18.45
C ASP A 572 -0.11 -0.97 -17.94
N ALA A 573 0.42 -2.21 -17.87
CA ALA A 573 1.83 -2.47 -17.62
C ALA A 573 2.71 -2.18 -18.87
N LEU A 574 2.15 -1.71 -19.99
CA LEU A 574 2.86 -1.30 -21.19
C LEU A 574 3.26 0.18 -21.11
N ILE A 575 4.56 0.46 -21.10
CA ILE A 575 5.11 1.80 -21.20
C ILE A 575 5.50 2.04 -22.67
N THR A 576 4.69 2.83 -23.39
CA THR A 576 4.96 3.17 -24.78
C THR A 576 5.68 4.51 -24.89
N LEU A 577 6.72 4.54 -25.74
CA LEU A 577 7.54 5.70 -26.05
C LEU A 577 7.73 5.78 -27.58
N ASP A 578 7.16 6.80 -28.20
CA ASP A 578 7.35 7.08 -29.64
C ASP A 578 8.68 7.82 -29.87
N MET A 579 9.63 7.18 -30.49
CA MET A 579 10.97 7.75 -30.72
C MET A 579 10.98 8.89 -31.72
N SER A 580 9.91 9.13 -32.45
CA SER A 580 9.76 10.34 -33.27
C SER A 580 9.77 11.61 -32.44
N GLU A 581 9.25 11.57 -31.21
CA GLU A 581 9.24 12.71 -30.28
C GLU A 581 10.63 12.98 -29.66
N TYR A 582 11.54 12.00 -29.71
CA TYR A 582 12.86 12.05 -29.09
C TYR A 582 14.00 12.05 -30.12
N SER A 583 13.76 12.64 -31.29
CA SER A 583 14.75 12.78 -32.36
C SER A 583 15.79 13.87 -32.11
N GLU A 584 15.50 14.84 -31.23
CA GLU A 584 16.39 15.95 -30.91
C GLU A 584 17.08 15.75 -29.54
N LYS A 585 18.31 16.30 -29.39
CA LYS A 585 19.12 16.13 -28.18
C LYS A 585 18.41 16.60 -26.90
N HIS A 586 17.72 17.72 -26.95
CA HIS A 586 17.04 18.27 -25.78
C HIS A 586 15.76 17.48 -25.40
N THR A 587 15.11 16.80 -26.36
CA THR A 587 14.00 15.92 -26.08
C THR A 587 14.47 14.56 -25.54
N ALA A 588 15.62 14.07 -25.99
CA ALA A 588 16.23 12.84 -25.47
C ALA A 588 16.52 12.94 -23.95
N SER A 589 16.94 14.13 -23.47
CA SER A 589 17.17 14.33 -22.03
C SER A 589 15.90 14.23 -21.17
N ARG A 590 14.72 14.44 -21.72
CA ARG A 590 13.45 14.24 -20.97
C ARG A 590 13.20 12.79 -20.58
N LEU A 591 13.74 11.82 -21.34
CA LEU A 591 13.58 10.41 -21.00
C LEU A 591 14.30 10.03 -19.70
N PHE A 592 15.50 10.60 -19.50
CA PHE A 592 16.40 10.21 -18.44
C PHE A 592 16.56 11.29 -17.36
N GLY A 593 15.93 12.46 -17.55
CA GLY A 593 16.02 13.64 -16.70
C GLY A 593 16.97 14.71 -17.26
N SER A 594 16.63 15.98 -17.01
CA SER A 594 17.43 17.13 -17.43
C SER A 594 18.60 17.33 -16.49
N PRO A 595 19.80 17.72 -16.98
CA PRO A 595 20.94 18.07 -16.13
C PRO A 595 20.64 19.24 -15.20
N PRO A 596 21.36 19.38 -14.06
CA PRO A 596 21.18 20.50 -13.14
C PRO A 596 21.27 21.85 -13.84
N GLY A 597 20.31 22.74 -13.57
CA GLY A 597 20.26 24.08 -14.17
C GLY A 597 19.43 24.19 -15.46
N PHE A 598 18.85 23.12 -15.98
CA PHE A 598 17.91 23.13 -17.10
C PHE A 598 16.47 23.01 -16.64
N VAL A 599 15.54 23.54 -17.44
CA VAL A 599 14.08 23.45 -17.19
C VAL A 599 13.67 21.97 -17.17
N GLY A 600 12.92 21.56 -16.13
CA GLY A 600 12.46 20.18 -15.96
C GLY A 600 13.39 19.30 -15.11
N TYR A 601 14.41 19.84 -14.45
CA TYR A 601 15.31 19.07 -13.56
C TYR A 601 14.56 18.47 -12.38
N GLU A 602 13.55 19.15 -11.83
CA GLU A 602 12.75 18.68 -10.69
C GLU A 602 11.71 17.60 -11.06
N GLU A 603 11.33 17.52 -12.34
CA GLU A 603 10.27 16.59 -12.80
C GLU A 603 10.74 15.14 -12.95
N GLY A 604 12.07 14.89 -12.91
CA GLY A 604 12.64 13.55 -13.18
C GLY A 604 12.53 13.13 -14.65
N GLY A 605 13.10 11.98 -15.01
CA GLY A 605 13.00 11.44 -16.37
C GLY A 605 11.69 10.70 -16.61
N GLN A 606 11.05 10.89 -17.76
CA GLN A 606 9.75 10.27 -18.07
C GLN A 606 9.83 8.73 -18.07
N LEU A 607 10.88 8.14 -18.60
CA LEU A 607 11.09 6.71 -18.60
C LEU A 607 11.45 6.21 -17.20
N THR A 608 12.42 6.87 -16.56
CA THR A 608 12.92 6.48 -15.24
C THR A 608 11.85 6.54 -14.18
N GLU A 609 11.00 7.57 -14.17
CA GLU A 609 9.87 7.66 -13.24
C GLU A 609 8.78 6.61 -13.50
N LYS A 610 8.43 6.34 -14.77
CA LYS A 610 7.43 5.32 -15.10
C LYS A 610 7.91 3.92 -14.67
N VAL A 611 9.17 3.56 -14.96
CA VAL A 611 9.73 2.25 -14.57
C VAL A 611 9.91 2.15 -13.07
N ARG A 612 10.31 3.23 -12.38
CA ARG A 612 10.40 3.24 -10.92
C ARG A 612 9.06 2.97 -10.24
N ARG A 613 7.96 3.52 -10.80
CA ARG A 613 6.61 3.29 -10.30
C ARG A 613 6.06 1.92 -10.66
N ARG A 614 6.45 1.38 -11.83
CA ARG A 614 6.04 0.07 -12.33
C ARG A 614 7.26 -0.72 -12.81
N PRO A 615 8.05 -1.32 -11.90
CA PRO A 615 9.29 -2.03 -12.26
C PRO A 615 9.03 -3.30 -13.08
N PHE A 616 7.80 -3.83 -13.04
CA PHE A 616 7.35 -4.95 -13.84
C PHE A 616 6.49 -4.43 -14.98
N SER A 617 7.13 -4.17 -16.11
CA SER A 617 6.49 -3.56 -17.27
C SER A 617 7.17 -4.00 -18.56
N VAL A 618 6.44 -3.87 -19.65
CA VAL A 618 7.02 -3.93 -21.00
C VAL A 618 7.29 -2.49 -21.44
N VAL A 619 8.52 -2.18 -21.76
CA VAL A 619 8.91 -0.88 -22.30
C VAL A 619 9.02 -0.98 -23.82
N LEU A 620 8.11 -0.33 -24.52
CA LEU A 620 8.08 -0.28 -25.98
C LEU A 620 8.68 1.04 -26.49
N PHE A 621 9.81 0.92 -27.19
CA PHE A 621 10.40 1.99 -27.98
C PHE A 621 9.91 1.85 -29.44
N ASP A 622 8.89 2.63 -29.82
CA ASP A 622 8.32 2.60 -31.15
C ASP A 622 9.15 3.44 -32.13
N GLU A 623 9.40 2.93 -33.34
CA GLU A 623 10.21 3.55 -34.39
C GLU A 623 11.64 3.94 -33.93
N ILE A 624 12.37 2.97 -33.35
CA ILE A 624 13.69 3.18 -32.71
C ILE A 624 14.72 3.80 -33.67
N GLU A 625 14.58 3.65 -34.98
CA GLU A 625 15.44 4.26 -35.99
C GLU A 625 15.37 5.77 -36.02
N LYS A 626 14.35 6.40 -35.45
CA LYS A 626 14.17 7.85 -35.37
C LYS A 626 14.79 8.47 -34.13
N ALA A 627 15.21 7.65 -33.18
CA ALA A 627 15.76 8.08 -31.90
C ALA A 627 17.11 8.82 -32.06
N HIS A 628 17.33 9.84 -31.22
CA HIS A 628 18.64 10.51 -31.15
C HIS A 628 19.75 9.53 -30.72
N PRO A 629 20.98 9.64 -31.28
CA PRO A 629 22.09 8.75 -30.93
C PRO A 629 22.40 8.61 -29.43
N ASP A 630 22.18 9.63 -28.64
CA ASP A 630 22.41 9.59 -27.20
C ASP A 630 21.48 8.59 -26.47
N ILE A 631 20.28 8.32 -27.01
CA ILE A 631 19.35 7.31 -26.47
C ILE A 631 19.96 5.92 -26.54
N PHE A 632 20.66 5.57 -27.63
CA PHE A 632 21.31 4.28 -27.75
C PHE A 632 22.39 4.05 -26.69
N ASN A 633 23.11 5.10 -26.27
CA ASN A 633 24.10 5.00 -25.21
C ASN A 633 23.44 4.65 -23.85
N SER A 634 22.30 5.23 -23.56
CA SER A 634 21.53 4.90 -22.36
C SER A 634 20.88 3.52 -22.43
N LEU A 635 20.38 3.12 -23.62
CA LEU A 635 19.87 1.77 -23.84
C LEU A 635 20.97 0.72 -23.70
N LEU A 636 22.19 1.00 -24.11
CA LEU A 636 23.32 0.12 -23.89
C LEU A 636 23.56 -0.14 -22.40
N GLN A 637 23.47 0.88 -21.57
CA GLN A 637 23.60 0.73 -20.13
C GLN A 637 22.47 -0.14 -19.56
N ILE A 638 21.22 0.08 -20.00
CA ILE A 638 20.07 -0.74 -19.60
C ILE A 638 20.28 -2.21 -20.01
N LEU A 639 20.66 -2.47 -21.27
CA LEU A 639 20.81 -3.82 -21.80
C LEU A 639 21.99 -4.59 -21.18
N ASP A 640 23.04 -3.90 -20.72
CA ASP A 640 24.22 -4.54 -20.12
C ASP A 640 24.08 -4.73 -18.60
N GLU A 641 23.68 -3.66 -17.90
CA GLU A 641 23.70 -3.63 -16.45
C GLU A 641 22.29 -3.74 -15.82
N GLY A 642 21.22 -3.74 -16.64
CA GLY A 642 19.84 -3.76 -16.16
C GLY A 642 19.47 -2.57 -15.28
N ARG A 643 20.22 -1.47 -15.34
CA ARG A 643 20.00 -0.27 -14.54
C ARG A 643 20.31 0.99 -15.32
N LEU A 644 19.71 2.08 -14.92
CA LEU A 644 19.98 3.40 -15.47
C LEU A 644 20.04 4.43 -14.34
N THR A 645 21.05 5.28 -14.34
CA THR A 645 21.15 6.39 -13.41
C THR A 645 20.48 7.62 -14.01
N ASP A 646 19.49 8.19 -13.32
CA ASP A 646 18.82 9.41 -13.76
C ASP A 646 19.70 10.66 -13.55
N ALA A 647 19.24 11.80 -14.05
CA ALA A 647 19.97 13.08 -13.88
C ALA A 647 20.03 13.56 -12.42
N GLN A 648 19.22 13.00 -11.53
CA GLN A 648 19.25 13.29 -10.08
C GLN A 648 20.21 12.37 -9.32
N GLY A 649 20.89 11.44 -10.01
CA GLY A 649 21.79 10.45 -9.41
C GLY A 649 21.11 9.20 -8.87
N ARG A 650 19.80 9.03 -9.07
CA ARG A 650 19.05 7.86 -8.62
C ARG A 650 19.25 6.72 -9.59
N VAL A 651 19.50 5.54 -9.08
CA VAL A 651 19.60 4.31 -9.88
C VAL A 651 18.22 3.68 -10.03
N VAL A 652 17.76 3.53 -11.27
CA VAL A 652 16.49 2.87 -11.60
C VAL A 652 16.79 1.49 -12.13
N ASP A 653 16.12 0.48 -11.60
CA ASP A 653 16.30 -0.92 -11.94
C ASP A 653 15.36 -1.34 -13.09
N PHE A 654 15.95 -1.92 -14.15
CA PHE A 654 15.27 -2.45 -15.34
C PHE A 654 15.34 -3.97 -15.43
N LYS A 655 15.88 -4.69 -14.44
CA LYS A 655 16.06 -6.15 -14.49
C LYS A 655 14.75 -6.91 -14.69
N ASN A 656 13.66 -6.37 -14.15
CA ASN A 656 12.33 -6.97 -14.23
C ASN A 656 11.50 -6.45 -15.42
N THR A 657 12.07 -5.61 -16.29
CA THR A 657 11.39 -5.09 -17.48
C THR A 657 11.69 -5.95 -18.70
N VAL A 658 10.74 -6.00 -19.63
CA VAL A 658 10.94 -6.51 -20.98
C VAL A 658 11.07 -5.32 -21.93
N ILE A 659 12.19 -5.24 -22.66
CA ILE A 659 12.47 -4.16 -23.59
C ILE A 659 12.07 -4.60 -25.01
N VAL A 660 11.15 -3.87 -25.63
CA VAL A 660 10.73 -4.10 -27.01
C VAL A 660 11.01 -2.85 -27.83
N MET A 661 11.70 -3.02 -28.94
CA MET A 661 12.02 -1.94 -29.88
C MET A 661 11.40 -2.27 -31.22
N THR A 662 10.58 -1.39 -31.81
CA THR A 662 10.05 -1.61 -33.15
C THR A 662 10.84 -0.84 -34.19
N THR A 663 10.95 -1.37 -35.37
CA THR A 663 11.59 -0.71 -36.49
C THR A 663 10.91 -1.08 -37.83
N ASN A 664 10.96 -0.16 -38.77
CA ASN A 664 10.52 -0.36 -40.12
C ASN A 664 11.68 -0.54 -41.15
N LEU A 665 12.93 -0.62 -40.67
CA LEU A 665 14.11 -0.87 -41.50
C LEU A 665 14.05 -2.26 -42.15
N GLY A 666 14.59 -2.42 -43.32
CA GLY A 666 14.60 -3.66 -44.09
C GLY A 666 13.32 -3.98 -44.88
N THR A 667 12.28 -3.13 -44.75
CA THR A 667 10.95 -3.43 -45.28
C THR A 667 10.79 -3.10 -46.76
N ARG A 668 11.56 -2.16 -47.27
CA ARG A 668 11.48 -1.74 -48.72
C ARG A 668 11.82 -2.85 -49.67
N ASP A 669 12.69 -3.78 -49.31
CA ASP A 669 13.10 -4.92 -50.16
C ASP A 669 12.20 -6.14 -49.94
N ILE A 670 11.52 -6.24 -48.79
CA ILE A 670 10.52 -7.28 -48.52
C ILE A 670 9.30 -7.07 -49.48
N SER A 671 8.84 -5.84 -49.63
CA SER A 671 7.72 -5.53 -50.56
C SER A 671 8.06 -5.70 -52.06
N LYS A 672 9.33 -5.52 -52.45
CA LYS A 672 9.76 -5.70 -53.83
C LYS A 672 9.93 -7.17 -54.25
N SER A 673 10.33 -8.06 -53.30
CA SER A 673 10.54 -9.48 -53.60
C SER A 673 9.22 -10.25 -53.82
N VAL A 674 8.11 -9.77 -53.29
CA VAL A 674 6.76 -10.33 -53.55
C VAL A 674 6.22 -10.01 -54.97
N ASN A 675 6.70 -8.91 -55.56
CA ASN A 675 6.25 -8.47 -56.88
C ASN A 675 6.98 -9.16 -58.06
N LEU A 676 8.05 -9.91 -57.80
CA LEU A 676 8.75 -10.74 -58.81
C LEU A 676 8.32 -12.19 -58.64
N GLY A 677 7.10 -12.47 -59.14
CA GLY A 677 6.51 -13.79 -59.09
C GLY A 677 7.31 -14.91 -59.77
N PHE A 678 8.23 -15.49 -59.04
CA PHE A 678 8.87 -16.80 -59.34
C PHE A 678 9.38 -17.40 -58.04
N SER A 679 8.53 -18.18 -57.36
CA SER A 679 8.95 -19.38 -56.67
C SER A 679 7.77 -20.24 -56.22
N GLN A 680 7.82 -21.47 -56.70
CA GLN A 680 6.90 -22.54 -56.36
C GLN A 680 6.84 -22.76 -54.83
N ALA A 681 5.64 -23.01 -54.38
CA ALA A 681 5.25 -23.33 -53.02
C ALA A 681 5.96 -24.61 -52.50
N ASN A 682 7.14 -24.55 -51.93
CA ASN A 682 7.71 -25.68 -51.12
C ASN A 682 8.82 -25.31 -50.14
N ASP A 683 9.18 -24.00 -49.92
CA ASP A 683 10.27 -23.66 -49.01
C ASP A 683 9.96 -22.39 -48.19
N THR A 684 8.96 -22.48 -47.32
CA THR A 684 8.58 -21.37 -46.39
C THR A 684 9.65 -21.07 -45.34
N GLU A 685 10.35 -22.08 -44.79
CA GLU A 685 11.44 -21.91 -43.86
C GLU A 685 12.67 -21.23 -44.47
N SER A 686 13.02 -21.60 -45.68
CA SER A 686 14.17 -20.99 -46.39
C SER A 686 13.90 -19.52 -46.77
N SER A 687 12.66 -19.14 -46.94
CA SER A 687 12.25 -17.76 -47.23
C SER A 687 12.34 -16.84 -46.00
N TYR A 688 11.94 -17.31 -44.82
CA TYR A 688 12.05 -16.57 -43.56
C TYR A 688 13.50 -16.32 -43.18
N ASP A 689 14.36 -17.30 -43.26
CA ASP A 689 15.80 -17.18 -42.95
C ASP A 689 16.52 -16.20 -43.89
N LYS A 690 16.19 -16.21 -45.17
CA LYS A 690 16.71 -15.25 -46.16
C LYS A 690 16.23 -13.81 -45.85
N MET A 691 14.98 -13.65 -45.43
CA MET A 691 14.42 -12.36 -45.01
C MET A 691 15.08 -11.85 -43.73
N LYS A 692 15.23 -12.75 -42.74
CA LYS A 692 15.91 -12.46 -41.47
C LYS A 692 17.39 -12.02 -41.72
N ALA A 693 18.09 -12.65 -42.62
CA ALA A 693 19.45 -12.29 -43.00
C ALA A 693 19.52 -10.88 -43.62
N LYS A 694 18.64 -10.56 -44.58
CA LYS A 694 18.59 -9.23 -45.22
C LYS A 694 18.25 -8.12 -44.21
N VAL A 695 17.22 -8.31 -43.36
CA VAL A 695 16.85 -7.35 -42.31
C VAL A 695 18.03 -7.17 -41.34
N SER A 696 18.69 -8.25 -40.95
CA SER A 696 19.86 -8.21 -40.08
C SER A 696 21.03 -7.40 -40.71
N ASP A 697 21.23 -7.49 -41.99
CA ASP A 697 22.30 -6.74 -42.69
C ASP A 697 21.96 -5.25 -42.79
N GLU A 698 20.67 -4.87 -43.03
CA GLU A 698 20.24 -3.47 -42.95
C GLU A 698 20.32 -2.89 -41.54
N LEU A 699 19.94 -3.67 -40.52
CA LEU A 699 20.07 -3.27 -39.13
C LEU A 699 21.55 -3.02 -38.76
N LYS A 700 22.49 -3.85 -39.24
CA LYS A 700 23.93 -3.66 -39.03
C LYS A 700 24.51 -2.40 -39.70
N GLN A 701 23.86 -1.94 -40.77
CA GLN A 701 24.26 -0.67 -41.41
C GLN A 701 23.75 0.55 -40.63
N HIS A 702 22.62 0.42 -39.94
CA HIS A 702 21.99 1.54 -39.25
C HIS A 702 22.38 1.62 -37.78
N PHE A 703 22.46 0.50 -37.09
CA PHE A 703 22.80 0.39 -35.69
C PHE A 703 24.22 -0.08 -35.46
N ARG A 704 24.88 0.41 -34.40
CA ARG A 704 26.21 -0.04 -34.03
C ARG A 704 26.20 -1.53 -33.69
N PRO A 705 27.21 -2.30 -34.12
CA PRO A 705 27.32 -3.74 -33.81
C PRO A 705 27.24 -4.05 -32.32
N GLU A 706 27.77 -3.15 -31.46
CA GLU A 706 27.73 -3.25 -30.01
C GLU A 706 26.31 -3.29 -29.47
N PHE A 707 25.40 -2.51 -30.06
CA PHE A 707 23.99 -2.47 -29.66
C PHE A 707 23.24 -3.75 -30.06
N LEU A 708 23.40 -4.17 -31.31
CA LEU A 708 22.71 -5.36 -31.81
C LEU A 708 23.14 -6.65 -31.08
N ASN A 709 24.41 -6.74 -30.67
CA ASN A 709 24.95 -7.91 -29.94
C ASN A 709 24.43 -8.03 -28.50
N ARG A 710 23.77 -6.98 -27.98
CA ARG A 710 23.21 -6.96 -26.63
C ARG A 710 21.72 -7.25 -26.58
N VAL A 711 21.08 -7.19 -27.72
CA VAL A 711 19.66 -7.58 -27.86
C VAL A 711 19.54 -9.10 -27.90
N ASP A 712 18.63 -9.67 -27.15
CA ASP A 712 18.46 -11.12 -27.00
C ASP A 712 17.93 -11.78 -28.27
N GLU A 713 16.98 -11.14 -28.97
CA GLU A 713 16.41 -11.72 -30.19
C GLU A 713 15.90 -10.61 -31.14
N ILE A 714 16.13 -10.83 -32.44
CA ILE A 714 15.59 -10.01 -33.53
C ILE A 714 14.46 -10.81 -34.17
N VAL A 715 13.23 -10.30 -34.02
CA VAL A 715 12.00 -10.92 -34.52
C VAL A 715 11.57 -10.20 -35.79
N VAL A 716 11.51 -10.93 -36.90
CA VAL A 716 11.13 -10.39 -38.20
C VAL A 716 9.66 -10.70 -38.49
N PHE A 717 8.90 -9.67 -38.85
CA PHE A 717 7.48 -9.77 -39.17
C PHE A 717 7.32 -9.79 -40.69
N HIS A 718 6.51 -10.71 -41.19
CA HIS A 718 6.14 -10.79 -42.60
C HIS A 718 4.82 -10.03 -42.88
N GLN A 719 4.48 -9.86 -44.15
CA GLN A 719 3.19 -9.31 -44.54
C GLN A 719 2.06 -10.27 -44.19
N LEU A 720 0.93 -9.72 -43.76
CA LEU A 720 -0.25 -10.51 -43.42
C LEU A 720 -0.88 -11.14 -44.69
N SER A 721 -1.30 -12.38 -44.59
CA SER A 721 -2.08 -13.07 -45.64
C SER A 721 -3.55 -12.58 -45.62
N THR A 722 -4.26 -12.86 -46.70
CA THR A 722 -5.72 -12.55 -46.77
C THR A 722 -6.48 -13.27 -45.65
N GLU A 723 -6.12 -14.52 -45.39
CA GLU A 723 -6.72 -15.32 -44.30
C GLU A 723 -6.46 -14.72 -42.91
N ASP A 724 -5.26 -14.18 -42.67
CA ASP A 724 -4.93 -13.50 -41.42
C ASP A 724 -5.81 -12.24 -41.24
N ILE A 725 -6.02 -11.50 -42.31
CA ILE A 725 -6.84 -10.26 -42.29
C ILE A 725 -8.29 -10.58 -41.99
N GLU A 726 -8.87 -11.64 -42.59
CA GLU A 726 -10.23 -12.08 -42.27
C GLU A 726 -10.38 -12.47 -40.78
N ARG A 727 -9.40 -13.17 -40.23
CA ARG A 727 -9.37 -13.47 -38.77
C ARG A 727 -9.23 -12.23 -37.89
N ILE A 728 -8.45 -11.23 -38.34
CA ILE A 728 -8.32 -9.95 -37.61
C ILE A 728 -9.67 -9.22 -37.62
N VAL A 729 -10.43 -9.27 -38.74
CA VAL A 729 -11.80 -8.73 -38.80
C VAL A 729 -12.69 -9.41 -37.76
N ASP A 730 -12.62 -10.75 -37.62
CA ASP A 730 -13.39 -11.48 -36.61
C ASP A 730 -13.10 -11.01 -35.20
N LEU A 731 -11.82 -10.82 -34.83
CA LEU A 731 -11.43 -10.31 -33.52
C LEU A 731 -11.95 -8.89 -33.27
N MET A 732 -11.86 -8.00 -34.26
CA MET A 732 -12.36 -6.64 -34.14
C MET A 732 -13.88 -6.58 -34.01
N ILE A 733 -14.59 -7.44 -34.70
CA ILE A 733 -16.05 -7.55 -34.60
C ILE A 733 -16.47 -8.11 -33.25
N ALA A 734 -15.71 -9.08 -32.71
CA ALA A 734 -15.94 -9.60 -31.35
C ALA A 734 -15.80 -8.51 -30.26
N GLU A 735 -14.91 -7.52 -30.45
CA GLU A 735 -14.83 -6.36 -29.55
C GLU A 735 -16.06 -5.46 -29.63
N ILE A 736 -16.62 -5.29 -30.83
CA ILE A 736 -17.86 -4.53 -31.05
C ILE A 736 -19.04 -5.29 -30.44
N ASP A 737 -19.10 -6.61 -30.63
CA ASP A 737 -20.14 -7.47 -30.08
C ASP A 737 -20.20 -7.36 -28.54
N LYS A 738 -19.06 -7.41 -27.85
CA LYS A 738 -18.98 -7.18 -26.38
C LYS A 738 -19.61 -5.84 -25.97
N ARG A 739 -19.34 -4.77 -26.71
CA ARG A 739 -19.94 -3.44 -26.44
C ARG A 739 -21.43 -3.36 -26.72
N LEU A 740 -21.92 -4.14 -27.69
CA LEU A 740 -23.33 -4.23 -28.02
C LEU A 740 -24.10 -5.11 -27.04
N GLN A 741 -23.44 -6.13 -26.42
CA GLN A 741 -24.04 -6.98 -25.39
C GLN A 741 -24.42 -6.15 -24.13
N ASP A 742 -23.68 -5.09 -23.79
CA ASP A 742 -24.06 -4.16 -22.71
C ASP A 742 -25.42 -3.45 -22.99
N LYS A 743 -25.85 -3.42 -24.25
CA LYS A 743 -27.13 -2.88 -24.69
C LYS A 743 -28.15 -3.97 -25.06
N ASP A 744 -27.88 -5.22 -24.69
CA ASP A 744 -28.69 -6.41 -25.01
C ASP A 744 -28.84 -6.67 -26.55
N MET A 745 -27.82 -6.27 -27.31
CA MET A 745 -27.74 -6.48 -28.78
C MET A 745 -26.50 -7.34 -29.09
N GLY A 746 -26.46 -7.84 -30.36
CA GLY A 746 -25.29 -8.54 -30.88
C GLY A 746 -25.00 -8.17 -32.31
N ILE A 747 -23.85 -8.59 -32.87
CA ILE A 747 -23.49 -8.38 -34.26
C ILE A 747 -22.93 -9.66 -34.88
N GLU A 748 -23.32 -9.96 -36.10
CA GLU A 748 -22.77 -11.07 -36.87
C GLU A 748 -22.57 -10.66 -38.36
N LEU A 749 -21.40 -11.02 -38.91
CA LEU A 749 -21.05 -10.74 -40.30
C LEU A 749 -21.14 -12.01 -41.13
N THR A 750 -21.75 -11.90 -42.33
CA THR A 750 -21.68 -12.99 -43.33
C THR A 750 -20.26 -13.14 -43.87
N PRO A 751 -19.87 -14.33 -44.40
CA PRO A 751 -18.57 -14.53 -45.02
C PRO A 751 -18.28 -13.56 -46.19
N ALA A 752 -19.30 -13.18 -46.92
CA ALA A 752 -19.19 -12.20 -48.01
C ALA A 752 -18.87 -10.79 -47.47
N ALA A 753 -19.55 -10.38 -46.40
CA ALA A 753 -19.29 -9.10 -45.73
C ALA A 753 -17.87 -9.06 -45.13
N LYS A 754 -17.40 -10.14 -44.49
CA LYS A 754 -16.04 -10.24 -43.96
C LYS A 754 -14.98 -10.08 -45.05
N ALA A 755 -15.11 -10.80 -46.16
CA ALA A 755 -14.19 -10.69 -47.31
C ALA A 755 -14.20 -9.27 -47.91
N LEU A 756 -15.34 -8.60 -47.96
CA LEU A 756 -15.47 -7.23 -48.44
C LEU A 756 -14.81 -6.23 -47.50
N VAL A 757 -14.98 -6.37 -46.17
CA VAL A 757 -14.33 -5.54 -45.17
C VAL A 757 -12.80 -5.73 -45.24
N ALA A 758 -12.34 -6.98 -45.32
CA ALA A 758 -10.93 -7.31 -45.46
C ALA A 758 -10.33 -6.67 -46.72
N LYS A 759 -11.01 -6.74 -47.84
CA LYS A 759 -10.57 -6.15 -49.14
C LYS A 759 -10.51 -4.62 -49.07
N ARG A 760 -11.49 -3.96 -48.43
CA ARG A 760 -11.54 -2.48 -48.32
C ARG A 760 -10.58 -1.93 -47.25
N GLY A 761 -10.32 -2.68 -46.21
CA GLY A 761 -9.49 -2.29 -45.10
C GLY A 761 -8.00 -2.66 -45.22
N PHE A 762 -7.62 -3.42 -46.24
CA PHE A 762 -6.23 -3.83 -46.46
C PHE A 762 -5.54 -2.96 -47.51
N ASP A 763 -4.37 -2.47 -47.12
CA ASP A 763 -3.44 -1.77 -48.03
C ASP A 763 -2.10 -2.49 -48.02
N PRO A 764 -1.52 -2.90 -49.17
CA PRO A 764 -0.22 -3.59 -49.20
C PRO A 764 0.94 -2.81 -48.56
N MET A 765 0.83 -1.47 -48.52
CA MET A 765 1.85 -0.59 -47.94
C MET A 765 1.65 -0.31 -46.43
N LEU A 766 0.39 -0.24 -45.98
CA LEU A 766 -0.02 0.15 -44.64
C LEU A 766 -0.50 -1.05 -43.81
N GLY A 767 -0.55 -2.25 -44.40
CA GLY A 767 -1.00 -3.46 -43.70
C GLY A 767 -2.47 -3.39 -43.27
N ALA A 768 -2.75 -3.90 -42.06
CA ALA A 768 -4.07 -3.89 -41.46
C ALA A 768 -4.42 -2.55 -40.74
N ARG A 769 -3.56 -1.53 -40.79
CA ARG A 769 -3.82 -0.26 -40.09
C ARG A 769 -5.07 0.47 -40.57
N PRO A 770 -5.44 0.48 -41.89
CA PRO A 770 -6.67 1.09 -42.37
C PRO A 770 -7.92 0.29 -41.98
N LEU A 771 -7.79 -1.00 -41.65
CA LEU A 771 -8.91 -1.90 -41.35
C LEU A 771 -9.81 -1.36 -40.21
N ARG A 772 -9.21 -0.87 -39.13
CA ARG A 772 -9.94 -0.28 -38.00
C ARG A 772 -10.84 0.90 -38.46
N ARG A 773 -10.28 1.77 -39.31
CA ARG A 773 -11.03 2.92 -39.84
C ARG A 773 -12.14 2.48 -40.81
N ALA A 774 -11.90 1.41 -41.59
CA ALA A 774 -12.91 0.85 -42.48
C ALA A 774 -14.07 0.26 -41.67
N ILE A 775 -13.76 -0.53 -40.63
CA ILE A 775 -14.78 -1.10 -39.73
C ILE A 775 -15.56 0.02 -39.03
N GLN A 776 -14.90 1.02 -38.52
CA GLN A 776 -15.55 2.14 -37.84
C GLN A 776 -16.52 2.84 -38.77
N ARG A 777 -16.05 3.28 -39.91
CA ARG A 777 -16.86 4.04 -40.87
C ARG A 777 -17.95 3.20 -41.52
N ASP A 778 -17.63 1.96 -41.95
CA ASP A 778 -18.50 1.16 -42.80
C ASP A 778 -19.45 0.25 -41.97
N ILE A 779 -19.16 0.06 -40.65
CA ILE A 779 -19.95 -0.82 -39.78
C ILE A 779 -20.43 -0.08 -38.53
N GLU A 780 -19.50 0.45 -37.66
CA GLU A 780 -19.88 1.05 -36.39
C GLU A 780 -20.79 2.28 -36.58
N ASP A 781 -20.40 3.21 -37.47
CA ASP A 781 -21.17 4.43 -37.72
C ASP A 781 -22.56 4.10 -38.27
N MET A 782 -22.65 3.14 -39.20
CA MET A 782 -23.94 2.71 -39.78
C MET A 782 -24.84 2.01 -38.76
N ILE A 783 -24.29 1.18 -37.91
CA ILE A 783 -25.05 0.55 -36.80
C ILE A 783 -25.54 1.62 -35.84
N ALA A 784 -24.69 2.58 -35.48
CA ALA A 784 -25.07 3.67 -34.57
C ALA A 784 -26.24 4.50 -35.15
N GLU A 785 -26.22 4.80 -36.46
CA GLU A 785 -27.34 5.48 -37.15
C GLU A 785 -28.62 4.66 -37.08
N LYS A 786 -28.56 3.35 -37.39
CA LYS A 786 -29.75 2.49 -37.39
C LYS A 786 -30.33 2.28 -35.99
N ILE A 787 -29.51 2.26 -34.96
CA ILE A 787 -29.96 2.25 -33.55
C ILE A 787 -30.64 3.58 -33.20
N LEU A 788 -30.09 4.71 -33.63
CA LEU A 788 -30.69 6.04 -33.38
C LEU A 788 -32.00 6.27 -34.12
N PHE A 789 -32.14 5.71 -35.32
CA PHE A 789 -33.38 5.78 -36.10
C PHE A 789 -34.42 4.72 -35.68
N ALA A 790 -34.10 3.90 -34.68
CA ALA A 790 -34.92 2.79 -34.19
C ALA A 790 -35.25 1.73 -35.29
N ASP A 791 -34.35 1.53 -36.24
CA ASP A 791 -34.41 0.45 -37.22
C ASP A 791 -33.97 -0.90 -36.61
N ILE A 792 -33.20 -0.85 -35.51
CA ILE A 792 -32.69 -2.00 -34.78
C ILE A 792 -33.03 -1.80 -33.28
N HIS A 793 -33.58 -2.82 -32.64
CA HIS A 793 -34.09 -2.75 -31.27
C HIS A 793 -33.25 -3.59 -30.30
N PRO A 794 -33.27 -3.26 -29.01
CA PRO A 794 -32.68 -4.13 -27.96
C PRO A 794 -33.29 -5.56 -28.01
N GLY A 795 -32.47 -6.59 -27.87
CA GLY A 795 -32.88 -7.98 -28.04
C GLY A 795 -32.66 -8.57 -29.45
N GLU A 796 -32.15 -7.76 -30.39
CA GLU A 796 -31.86 -8.20 -31.77
C GLU A 796 -30.34 -8.38 -31.99
N ILE A 797 -30.01 -9.27 -32.94
CA ILE A 797 -28.64 -9.44 -33.47
C ILE A 797 -28.60 -8.72 -34.84
N VAL A 798 -27.62 -7.84 -35.00
CA VAL A 798 -27.39 -7.11 -36.24
C VAL A 798 -26.66 -8.01 -37.22
N LEU A 799 -27.36 -8.53 -38.21
CA LEU A 799 -26.77 -9.28 -39.32
C LEU A 799 -26.27 -8.30 -40.38
N VAL A 800 -24.96 -8.35 -40.67
CA VAL A 800 -24.31 -7.52 -41.70
C VAL A 800 -23.97 -8.38 -42.89
N ASP A 801 -24.51 -8.01 -44.06
CA ASP A 801 -24.24 -8.71 -45.32
C ASP A 801 -23.67 -7.77 -46.39
N ALA A 802 -23.01 -8.33 -47.40
CA ALA A 802 -22.53 -7.57 -48.54
C ALA A 802 -23.71 -7.06 -49.40
N GLY A 803 -23.70 -5.77 -49.74
CA GLY A 803 -24.71 -5.17 -50.60
C GLY A 803 -24.68 -5.71 -52.05
N GLU A 804 -25.82 -5.68 -52.74
CA GLU A 804 -25.92 -6.13 -54.14
C GLU A 804 -25.07 -5.28 -55.10
N ASP A 805 -24.90 -3.99 -54.82
CA ASP A 805 -23.98 -3.10 -55.52
C ASP A 805 -22.98 -2.47 -54.55
N PRO A 806 -21.77 -3.06 -54.41
CA PRO A 806 -20.74 -2.60 -53.46
C PRO A 806 -20.21 -1.18 -53.69
N SER A 807 -20.53 -0.57 -54.82
CA SER A 807 -20.15 0.81 -55.18
C SER A 807 -21.11 1.87 -54.65
N VAL A 808 -22.36 1.52 -54.34
CA VAL A 808 -23.41 2.45 -53.85
C VAL A 808 -23.69 2.17 -52.35
N GLU A 809 -24.04 0.91 -52.03
CA GLU A 809 -24.28 0.44 -50.66
C GLU A 809 -23.43 -0.81 -50.39
N PRO A 810 -22.25 -0.68 -49.79
CA PRO A 810 -21.36 -1.81 -49.64
C PRO A 810 -21.86 -2.86 -48.65
N PHE A 811 -22.66 -2.46 -47.64
CA PHE A 811 -23.16 -3.34 -46.59
C PHE A 811 -24.65 -3.13 -46.35
N THR A 812 -25.38 -4.20 -46.12
CA THR A 812 -26.77 -4.20 -45.66
C THR A 812 -26.84 -4.66 -44.22
N PHE A 813 -27.72 -4.01 -43.44
CA PHE A 813 -27.87 -4.26 -42.00
C PHE A 813 -29.30 -4.68 -41.70
N ARG A 814 -29.48 -5.82 -41.02
CA ARG A 814 -30.81 -6.33 -40.64
C ARG A 814 -30.81 -6.73 -39.17
N GLY A 815 -31.81 -6.29 -38.41
CA GLY A 815 -32.06 -6.79 -37.06
C GLY A 815 -32.76 -8.16 -37.13
N VAL A 816 -32.21 -9.16 -36.45
CA VAL A 816 -32.78 -10.51 -36.35
C VAL A 816 -33.01 -10.83 -34.88
N PRO A 817 -34.22 -11.24 -34.44
CA PRO A 817 -34.46 -11.59 -33.04
C PRO A 817 -33.54 -12.73 -32.57
N LYS A 818 -33.02 -12.63 -31.32
CA LYS A 818 -32.21 -13.70 -30.70
C LYS A 818 -33.00 -15.03 -30.75
N GLY A 819 -32.55 -16.01 -31.54
CA GLY A 819 -33.19 -17.33 -31.69
C GLY A 819 -33.71 -17.67 -33.10
N GLN A 820 -33.60 -16.77 -34.11
CA GLN A 820 -33.99 -17.00 -35.51
C GLN A 820 -32.80 -16.88 -36.49
N LEU A 821 -31.58 -17.10 -36.04
CA LEU A 821 -30.43 -17.12 -36.98
C LEU A 821 -30.56 -18.31 -37.95
N PRO A 822 -30.35 -18.09 -39.27
CA PRO A 822 -30.17 -19.20 -40.20
C PRO A 822 -28.93 -19.99 -39.79
N ASP A 823 -28.99 -21.33 -39.86
CA ASP A 823 -27.93 -22.26 -39.55
C ASP A 823 -26.61 -21.92 -40.29
N THR A 824 -25.82 -21.03 -39.74
CA THR A 824 -24.39 -20.89 -40.05
C THR A 824 -23.62 -21.71 -39.03
N PRO A 825 -22.59 -22.47 -39.44
CA PRO A 825 -21.85 -23.30 -38.51
C PRO A 825 -21.26 -22.41 -37.43
N ALA A 826 -21.71 -22.62 -36.19
CA ALA A 826 -21.22 -21.97 -35.02
C ALA A 826 -19.69 -22.02 -35.00
N ILE A 827 -19.04 -20.91 -34.76
CA ILE A 827 -17.60 -20.87 -34.45
C ILE A 827 -17.43 -21.66 -33.11
N ALA A 828 -17.17 -22.95 -33.26
CA ALA A 828 -16.86 -23.82 -32.14
C ALA A 828 -15.53 -23.36 -31.55
N GLY A 829 -15.57 -22.69 -30.38
CA GLY A 829 -14.37 -22.50 -29.61
C GLY A 829 -14.20 -21.27 -28.71
N LEU A 830 -15.25 -20.47 -28.45
CA LEU A 830 -15.09 -19.40 -27.43
C LEU A 830 -16.36 -19.28 -26.59
N GLY A 831 -16.45 -20.12 -25.57
CA GLY A 831 -17.51 -19.94 -24.58
C GLY A 831 -17.87 -21.22 -23.83
N GLN A 832 -17.09 -21.57 -22.85
CA GLN A 832 -17.52 -22.20 -21.57
C GLN A 832 -16.28 -22.38 -20.69
N GLY A 833 -16.20 -21.58 -19.66
CA GLY A 833 -15.23 -21.65 -18.59
C GLY A 833 -15.56 -20.52 -17.60
N ALA A 834 -16.54 -20.82 -16.72
CA ALA A 834 -16.88 -19.99 -15.56
C ALA A 834 -15.76 -20.02 -14.53
#